data_d9e60c925ac57108167388ffb2d48aca
#
_entry.id   d9e60c925ac57108167388ffb2d48aca
#
_cell.length_a   1.000
_cell.length_b   1.000
_cell.length_c   1.000
_cell.angle_alpha   90.00
_cell.angle_beta   90.00
_cell.angle_gamma   90.00
#
_symmetry.space_group_name_H-M   'P 1'
#
loop_
_entity.id
_entity.type
_entity.pdbx_description
1 polymer ?
#
loop_
_entity_poly.entity_id
_entity_poly.type
_entity_poly.pdbx_seq_one_letter_code
_entity_poly.pdbx_strand_id
1 'polypeptide(L)'
;MVLRNGAMSMTRLCWLAALALACALASAGGGFAAAVFTASFDDGAAWRPREGMTAEVVSLADHGACLHVWGRQDGGWNYVFSDPFPLAAGRKYRLAAQLKVGSVSPPLAPYFKVECTGEVSAQFTTGRYDLRSGGWQELAVEFECPAGAEGGWVALEKGTTSALELEAWVDEVCVMEIDHFSAGEKYRFTTPPAALEKRRGVHPRLYLTAERIAALKGRLSEEPYASALERLRRVADRRVESGPPEYRRDDGHSGEEQLYQREVGNAIANLALAYVLTGERRYLESARAWMLASAGYPTWGLGQIDGMDLAAGHQLYGLALGYDWLYQDLDPQARAVVRRCLETRGGRMYDALVSGRVWWATAYLQNHQWVDMTGLAAAGLALYGEVEGVDGWVLKPLEMARETMAALGPDGASHEGVPYWTYGVEYLLKFMDLARDLLGVDLFAQNAWFEHTASFRLYSMLPRAHWTERGDLMTFADGPRSDWYGPDYMLRKLAAEYRDGHAQWLAEELDRAGLCSSAAVFLNLLWVDPSVPAVPPTDLPVFKHFDDLDIVFMRSGWEGDESVLAFKCGPYIGHHALERYSYDPGGGHVHPDAGSFLLFAHGDWLIVDDGYTWKTTAYQNTVVVNGIGQEGEGGAWFDGGRLSAEKRGPRILRADHAADRDYVIGDVTAAYKPEAGLRRFLRHVLYLRPDCWVILDELEASSPSTFEVHFHADFPFVRQEDGSFVVRGQKGALRLTALSKDEVSARSWRQGLIGTGGGPAGEIEALTVANEGPRERMVLVTVLEAYPAGGTAALRPRLEAGEGGLVLALAGRGGERRFALTPFRADAGLPAIEEVSGSE
;
A
#
# COMPACT_ATOMS: atom_id res chain seq x y z
N MET A 1 16.78 55.27 33.70
CA MET A 1 15.31 55.27 33.50
C MET A 1 15.10 55.66 32.02
N VAL A 2 15.07 54.71 31.14
CA VAL A 2 14.74 54.91 29.72
C VAL A 2 13.80 53.75 29.37
N LEU A 3 12.52 54.10 29.22
CA LEU A 3 11.50 53.23 28.72
C LEU A 3 11.74 52.95 27.25
N ARG A 4 12.04 51.72 26.87
CA ARG A 4 11.97 51.26 25.46
C ARG A 4 10.54 50.73 25.20
N ASN A 5 9.74 51.54 24.55
CA ASN A 5 8.51 51.13 23.91
C ASN A 5 8.89 50.26 22.70
N GLY A 6 8.73 48.91 22.82
CA GLY A 6 8.74 48.02 21.69
C GLY A 6 7.39 48.09 20.98
N ALA A 7 7.34 48.63 19.79
CA ALA A 7 6.16 48.62 18.93
C ALA A 7 5.90 47.16 18.49
N MET A 8 4.78 46.56 18.92
CA MET A 8 4.31 45.28 18.39
C MET A 8 4.07 45.42 16.89
N SER A 9 4.55 44.44 16.12
CA SER A 9 4.35 44.42 14.66
C SER A 9 2.85 44.31 14.35
N MET A 10 2.46 44.92 13.24
CA MET A 10 1.06 44.97 12.77
C MET A 10 0.49 43.53 12.56
N THR A 11 1.34 42.59 12.24
CA THR A 11 1.02 41.15 12.09
C THR A 11 0.64 40.51 13.42
N ARG A 12 1.32 40.86 14.51
CA ARG A 12 1.05 40.38 15.86
C ARG A 12 -0.23 40.96 16.46
N LEU A 13 -0.51 42.23 16.14
CA LEU A 13 -1.80 42.87 16.47
C LEU A 13 -2.97 42.23 15.72
N CYS A 14 -2.75 41.89 14.44
CA CYS A 14 -3.75 41.14 13.66
C CYS A 14 -3.94 39.73 14.18
N TRP A 15 -2.90 39.06 14.67
CA TRP A 15 -2.97 37.71 15.18
C TRP A 15 -3.57 37.62 16.59
N LEU A 16 -3.14 38.53 17.47
CA LEU A 16 -3.80 38.67 18.79
C LEU A 16 -5.26 39.14 18.63
N ALA A 17 -5.55 39.93 17.62
CA ALA A 17 -6.92 40.27 17.23
C ALA A 17 -7.66 39.09 16.60
N ALA A 18 -6.98 38.23 15.83
CA ALA A 18 -7.54 37.00 15.25
C ALA A 18 -7.70 35.91 16.32
N LEU A 19 -6.78 35.81 17.28
CA LEU A 19 -6.92 34.95 18.45
C LEU A 19 -8.04 35.46 19.37
N ALA A 20 -8.09 36.78 19.61
CA ALA A 20 -9.17 37.42 20.35
C ALA A 20 -10.51 37.40 19.57
N LEU A 21 -10.47 37.45 18.25
CA LEU A 21 -11.65 37.30 17.37
C LEU A 21 -12.07 35.84 17.22
N ALA A 22 -11.14 34.89 17.20
CA ALA A 22 -11.45 33.46 17.29
C ALA A 22 -12.00 33.10 18.67
N CYS A 23 -11.45 33.68 19.74
CA CYS A 23 -12.04 33.63 21.09
C CYS A 23 -13.38 34.36 21.15
N ALA A 24 -13.57 35.48 20.44
CA ALA A 24 -14.80 36.25 20.40
C ALA A 24 -15.88 35.65 19.49
N LEU A 25 -15.51 34.95 18.42
CA LEU A 25 -16.43 34.17 17.58
C LEU A 25 -16.86 32.86 18.25
N ALA A 26 -15.96 32.23 19.04
CA ALA A 26 -16.31 31.13 19.93
C ALA A 26 -17.24 31.60 21.08
N SER A 27 -17.18 32.85 21.49
CA SER A 27 -18.04 33.40 22.56
C SER A 27 -19.43 33.86 22.12
N ALA A 28 -19.77 33.80 20.83
CA ALA A 28 -21.15 34.01 20.38
C ALA A 28 -22.07 32.83 20.70
N GLY A 29 -21.52 31.73 21.24
CA GLY A 29 -22.20 30.52 21.67
C GLY A 29 -21.85 30.00 23.07
N GLY A 30 -21.37 30.83 23.98
CA GLY A 30 -21.25 30.59 25.43
C GLY A 30 -20.15 29.62 25.85
N GLY A 31 -19.08 30.11 26.45
CA GLY A 31 -18.04 29.40 27.17
C GLY A 31 -16.63 29.78 26.73
N PHE A 32 -15.83 30.37 27.59
CA PHE A 32 -14.43 30.70 27.37
C PHE A 32 -13.59 29.40 27.32
N ALA A 33 -13.01 29.05 26.21
CA ALA A 33 -11.99 28.00 26.16
C ALA A 33 -10.72 28.48 26.89
N ALA A 34 -10.35 27.80 27.99
CA ALA A 34 -9.14 28.10 28.74
C ALA A 34 -7.93 27.41 28.09
N ALA A 35 -6.88 28.17 27.79
CA ALA A 35 -5.60 27.58 27.42
C ALA A 35 -5.01 26.84 28.63
N VAL A 36 -4.69 25.55 28.46
CA VAL A 36 -4.05 24.73 29.51
C VAL A 36 -2.53 24.76 29.38
N PHE A 37 -2.02 25.15 28.22
CA PHE A 37 -0.59 25.32 27.96
C PHE A 37 -0.37 26.40 26.89
N THR A 38 0.59 27.27 27.08
CA THR A 38 1.05 28.28 26.11
C THR A 38 2.56 28.45 26.16
N ALA A 39 3.20 28.61 25.04
CA ALA A 39 4.60 28.99 24.91
C ALA A 39 4.77 29.98 23.75
N SER A 40 4.84 31.27 24.11
CA SER A 40 5.18 32.38 23.19
C SER A 40 6.65 32.73 23.22
N PHE A 41 7.41 32.09 24.11
CA PHE A 41 8.82 32.33 24.39
C PHE A 41 9.20 33.73 24.85
N ASP A 42 8.27 34.67 24.93
CA ASP A 42 8.47 36.00 25.48
C ASP A 42 8.76 35.99 27.00
N ASP A 43 8.30 34.96 27.70
CA ASP A 43 8.45 34.76 29.15
C ASP A 43 9.63 33.85 29.51
N GLY A 44 10.42 33.42 28.51
CA GLY A 44 11.58 32.55 28.68
C GLY A 44 11.21 31.09 28.92
N ALA A 45 10.04 30.64 28.47
CA ALA A 45 9.64 29.23 28.55
C ALA A 45 10.73 28.33 27.93
N ALA A 46 11.22 27.38 28.75
CA ALA A 46 12.31 26.52 28.34
C ALA A 46 11.76 25.18 27.81
N TRP A 47 12.06 24.88 26.54
CA TRP A 47 11.89 23.56 26.00
C TRP A 47 13.19 22.78 26.14
N ARG A 48 13.08 21.47 26.35
CA ARG A 48 14.21 20.58 26.59
C ARG A 48 14.68 19.96 25.28
N PRO A 49 15.89 20.30 24.81
CA PRO A 49 16.46 19.64 23.64
C PRO A 49 16.89 18.21 23.96
N ARG A 50 16.79 17.33 22.98
CA ARG A 50 17.38 15.99 23.03
C ARG A 50 18.87 16.06 22.75
N GLU A 51 19.56 14.96 23.08
CA GLU A 51 20.97 14.81 22.78
C GLU A 51 21.28 15.11 21.32
N GLY A 52 22.31 15.92 21.06
CA GLY A 52 22.67 16.36 19.71
C GLY A 52 21.93 17.61 19.21
N MET A 53 20.89 18.04 19.93
CA MET A 53 20.13 19.24 19.60
C MET A 53 20.46 20.42 20.53
N THR A 54 20.34 21.62 20.00
CA THR A 54 20.38 22.88 20.76
C THR A 54 19.06 23.61 20.60
N ALA A 55 18.58 24.24 21.65
CA ALA A 55 17.39 25.07 21.64
C ALA A 55 17.62 26.34 22.46
N GLU A 56 17.38 27.50 21.88
CA GLU A 56 17.51 28.79 22.56
C GLU A 56 16.44 29.77 22.09
N VAL A 57 16.03 30.69 22.99
CA VAL A 57 15.09 31.74 22.62
C VAL A 57 15.83 32.84 21.91
N VAL A 58 15.39 33.16 20.69
CA VAL A 58 15.94 34.25 19.83
C VAL A 58 14.82 35.25 19.49
N SER A 59 15.19 36.44 19.12
CA SER A 59 14.23 37.44 18.65
C SER A 59 14.40 37.67 17.15
N LEU A 60 13.36 37.38 16.40
CA LEU A 60 13.31 37.63 14.94
C LEU A 60 12.59 38.96 14.65
N ALA A 61 13.05 39.69 13.64
CA ALA A 61 12.49 40.99 13.30
C ALA A 61 11.04 40.93 12.80
N ASP A 62 10.67 39.84 12.20
CA ASP A 62 9.35 39.56 11.60
C ASP A 62 8.38 38.82 12.54
N HIS A 63 8.86 38.19 13.64
CA HIS A 63 8.04 37.30 14.45
C HIS A 63 8.20 37.48 15.98
N GLY A 64 9.16 38.23 16.46
CA GLY A 64 9.41 38.45 17.90
C GLY A 64 10.24 37.33 18.53
N ALA A 65 9.99 37.04 19.84
CA ALA A 65 10.69 35.97 20.51
C ALA A 65 10.16 34.61 20.02
N CYS A 66 11.04 33.69 19.68
CA CYS A 66 10.71 32.34 19.25
C CYS A 66 11.82 31.37 19.67
N LEU A 67 11.53 30.08 19.73
CA LEU A 67 12.50 29.04 20.02
C LEU A 67 13.25 28.65 18.73
N HIS A 68 14.54 28.91 18.65
CA HIS A 68 15.42 28.41 17.62
C HIS A 68 15.93 27.03 18.03
N VAL A 69 15.74 26.04 17.15
CA VAL A 69 16.10 24.64 17.38
C VAL A 69 17.01 24.20 16.25
N TRP A 70 18.21 23.72 16.58
CA TRP A 70 19.13 23.22 15.56
C TRP A 70 20.04 22.11 16.08
N GLY A 71 20.58 21.34 15.17
CA GLY A 71 21.56 20.28 15.47
C GLY A 71 21.25 18.99 14.74
N ARG A 72 22.00 17.95 15.12
CA ARG A 72 21.84 16.59 14.59
C ARG A 72 21.33 15.68 15.69
N GLN A 73 20.15 15.09 15.44
CA GLN A 73 19.53 14.14 16.36
C GLN A 73 19.70 12.71 15.82
N ASP A 74 20.46 11.89 16.52
CA ASP A 74 20.70 10.49 16.23
C ASP A 74 19.80 9.61 17.11
N GLY A 75 18.96 8.76 16.53
CA GLY A 75 18.22 7.71 17.21
C GLY A 75 16.88 8.06 17.87
N GLY A 76 16.65 9.23 18.43
CA GLY A 76 15.38 9.59 19.10
C GLY A 76 14.26 9.98 18.14
N TRP A 77 13.00 10.00 18.64
CA TRP A 77 11.82 10.35 17.84
C TRP A 77 11.55 11.86 17.74
N ASN A 78 11.99 12.65 18.73
CA ASN A 78 11.74 14.09 18.78
C ASN A 78 13.01 14.90 18.92
N TYR A 79 12.95 16.17 18.51
CA TYR A 79 14.04 17.14 18.59
C TYR A 79 14.07 17.87 19.93
N VAL A 80 12.91 18.41 20.33
CA VAL A 80 12.70 19.14 21.58
C VAL A 80 11.32 18.83 22.13
N PHE A 81 11.11 19.04 23.44
CA PHE A 81 9.82 18.86 24.09
C PHE A 81 9.60 19.84 25.24
N SER A 82 8.32 20.15 25.52
CA SER A 82 7.88 21.07 26.58
C SER A 82 7.94 20.45 27.98
N ASP A 83 7.80 21.26 29.00
CA ASP A 83 7.40 20.78 30.32
C ASP A 83 5.97 20.19 30.29
N PRO A 84 5.65 19.27 31.19
CA PRO A 84 4.32 18.69 31.28
C PRO A 84 3.27 19.74 31.73
N PHE A 85 2.04 19.57 31.26
CA PHE A 85 0.88 20.39 31.67
C PHE A 85 -0.33 19.48 31.94
N PRO A 86 -1.33 19.96 32.73
CA PRO A 86 -2.49 19.15 33.07
C PRO A 86 -3.45 19.00 31.90
N LEU A 87 -4.01 17.80 31.74
CA LEU A 87 -5.11 17.47 30.82
C LEU A 87 -6.19 16.71 31.61
N ALA A 88 -7.44 16.90 31.27
CA ALA A 88 -8.56 16.23 31.94
C ALA A 88 -9.16 15.15 31.00
N ALA A 89 -9.27 13.92 31.49
CA ALA A 89 -9.86 12.80 30.77
C ALA A 89 -11.24 13.12 30.17
N GLY A 90 -11.49 12.72 28.94
CA GLY A 90 -12.75 12.94 28.23
C GLY A 90 -12.98 14.38 27.76
N ARG A 91 -12.04 15.30 27.99
CA ARG A 91 -12.11 16.66 27.45
C ARG A 91 -11.43 16.74 26.10
N LYS A 92 -11.93 17.62 25.25
CA LYS A 92 -11.40 17.88 23.91
C LYS A 92 -10.46 19.07 23.93
N TYR A 93 -9.36 18.94 23.20
CA TYR A 93 -8.32 19.96 23.14
C TYR A 93 -7.89 20.21 21.71
N ARG A 94 -7.36 21.41 21.45
CA ARG A 94 -6.64 21.78 20.22
C ARG A 94 -5.22 22.19 20.58
N LEU A 95 -4.22 21.49 20.02
CA LEU A 95 -2.87 22.00 19.88
C LEU A 95 -2.78 22.81 18.59
N ALA A 96 -2.23 24.01 18.67
CA ALA A 96 -1.78 24.78 17.51
C ALA A 96 -0.38 25.34 17.81
N ALA A 97 0.48 25.39 16.80
CA ALA A 97 1.85 25.90 16.90
C ALA A 97 2.31 26.48 15.58
N GLN A 98 3.11 27.54 15.62
CA GLN A 98 3.80 28.09 14.45
C GLN A 98 5.15 27.41 14.30
N LEU A 99 5.47 26.96 13.10
CA LEU A 99 6.73 26.33 12.74
C LEU A 99 7.31 26.96 11.48
N LYS A 100 8.61 27.25 11.49
CA LYS A 100 9.40 27.62 10.32
C LYS A 100 10.61 26.71 10.25
N VAL A 101 10.79 26.01 9.14
CA VAL A 101 11.95 25.17 8.88
C VAL A 101 12.93 25.91 7.98
N GLY A 102 14.14 26.08 8.44
CA GLY A 102 15.26 26.64 7.67
C GLY A 102 15.94 25.57 6.82
N SER A 103 16.24 24.43 7.46
CA SER A 103 16.80 23.26 6.78
C SER A 103 16.47 21.97 7.53
N VAL A 104 16.35 20.89 6.79
CA VAL A 104 16.28 19.53 7.33
C VAL A 104 16.96 18.56 6.37
N SER A 105 17.83 17.69 6.89
CA SER A 105 18.60 16.74 6.07
C SER A 105 18.76 15.40 6.79
N PRO A 106 18.36 14.29 6.14
CA PRO A 106 17.54 14.18 4.92
C PRO A 106 16.20 14.92 5.00
N PRO A 107 15.55 15.30 3.88
CA PRO A 107 14.40 16.18 3.85
C PRO A 107 13.10 15.52 4.35
N LEU A 108 13.05 15.16 5.62
CA LEU A 108 11.88 14.64 6.32
C LEU A 108 11.22 15.75 7.14
N ALA A 109 10.02 16.15 6.73
CA ALA A 109 9.31 17.26 7.33
C ALA A 109 8.94 16.99 8.80
N PRO A 110 9.29 17.89 9.76
CA PRO A 110 8.89 17.76 11.16
C PRO A 110 7.40 18.09 11.35
N TYR A 111 6.88 17.71 12.54
CA TYR A 111 5.52 17.97 12.97
C TYR A 111 5.45 18.05 14.49
N PHE A 112 4.32 18.50 15.05
CA PHE A 112 4.13 18.48 16.50
C PHE A 112 3.36 17.25 16.97
N LYS A 113 3.69 16.81 18.17
CA LYS A 113 2.99 15.76 18.90
C LYS A 113 2.57 16.27 20.27
N VAL A 114 1.34 15.95 20.68
CA VAL A 114 0.96 15.92 22.10
C VAL A 114 1.00 14.47 22.56
N GLU A 115 1.65 14.23 23.67
CA GLU A 115 1.58 12.94 24.37
C GLU A 115 0.82 13.11 25.69
N CYS A 116 -0.28 12.37 25.83
CA CYS A 116 -1.02 12.28 27.07
C CYS A 116 -0.32 11.29 28.00
N THR A 117 -0.26 11.61 29.29
CA THR A 117 0.43 10.83 30.32
C THR A 117 -0.50 10.56 31.49
N GLY A 118 -0.28 9.44 32.18
CA GLY A 118 -1.11 8.98 33.32
C GLY A 118 -1.11 7.46 33.37
N GLU A 119 -2.25 6.86 33.74
CA GLU A 119 -2.43 5.40 33.65
C GLU A 119 -2.47 4.90 32.20
N VAL A 120 -2.81 5.77 31.25
CA VAL A 120 -2.85 5.52 29.81
C VAL A 120 -2.00 6.54 29.08
N SER A 121 -1.15 6.09 28.17
CA SER A 121 -0.40 6.94 27.24
C SER A 121 -1.08 6.94 25.88
N ALA A 122 -1.29 8.13 25.30
CA ALA A 122 -1.81 8.29 23.94
C ALA A 122 -1.10 9.47 23.27
N GLN A 123 -0.91 9.36 21.95
CA GLN A 123 -0.20 10.35 21.14
C GLN A 123 -1.13 10.91 20.07
N PHE A 124 -1.07 12.22 19.86
CA PHE A 124 -1.83 12.94 18.84
C PHE A 124 -0.86 13.85 18.09
N THR A 125 -0.89 13.79 16.75
CA THR A 125 0.08 14.48 15.89
C THR A 125 -0.60 15.47 14.98
N THR A 126 0.06 16.60 14.72
CA THR A 126 -0.34 17.52 13.66
C THR A 126 -0.04 16.94 12.28
N GLY A 127 -0.52 17.59 11.23
CA GLY A 127 0.07 17.41 9.91
C GLY A 127 1.56 17.80 9.90
N ARG A 128 2.30 17.32 8.89
CA ARG A 128 3.70 17.68 8.70
C ARG A 128 3.85 19.06 8.10
N TYR A 129 4.97 19.73 8.40
CA TYR A 129 5.35 20.98 7.76
C TYR A 129 5.51 20.80 6.24
N ASP A 130 4.98 21.72 5.44
CA ASP A 130 5.19 21.68 3.99
C ASP A 130 6.54 22.35 3.62
N LEU A 131 7.53 21.50 3.38
CA LEU A 131 8.90 21.93 2.99
C LEU A 131 8.94 22.71 1.66
N ARG A 132 7.90 22.60 0.83
CA ARG A 132 7.84 23.29 -0.46
C ARG A 132 7.36 24.73 -0.35
N SER A 133 6.49 25.01 0.60
CA SER A 133 5.94 26.36 0.78
C SER A 133 6.87 27.29 1.55
N GLY A 134 7.72 26.75 2.42
CA GLY A 134 8.63 27.53 3.26
C GLY A 134 7.89 28.50 4.23
N GLY A 135 8.65 29.33 4.94
CA GLY A 135 8.09 30.35 5.85
C GLY A 135 7.43 29.78 7.11
N TRP A 136 6.69 30.63 7.83
CA TRP A 136 5.93 30.23 8.99
C TRP A 136 4.65 29.51 8.60
N GLN A 137 4.34 28.39 9.26
CA GLN A 137 3.13 27.60 9.03
C GLN A 137 2.51 27.25 10.37
N GLU A 138 1.19 27.42 10.48
CA GLU A 138 0.43 26.87 11.60
C GLU A 138 0.23 25.37 11.41
N LEU A 139 0.66 24.59 12.38
CA LEU A 139 0.37 23.17 12.47
C LEU A 139 -0.56 22.94 13.67
N ALA A 140 -1.69 22.25 13.46
CA ALA A 140 -2.66 22.03 14.51
C ALA A 140 -3.21 20.60 14.49
N VAL A 141 -3.65 20.13 15.67
CA VAL A 141 -4.40 18.89 15.87
C VAL A 141 -5.43 19.06 16.98
N GLU A 142 -6.59 18.49 16.78
CA GLU A 142 -7.64 18.42 17.79
C GLU A 142 -7.74 16.99 18.30
N PHE A 143 -7.88 16.82 19.63
CA PHE A 143 -7.87 15.51 20.24
C PHE A 143 -8.76 15.46 21.49
N GLU A 144 -9.21 14.25 21.85
CA GLU A 144 -9.87 13.99 23.12
C GLU A 144 -8.88 13.31 24.06
N CYS A 145 -8.76 13.84 25.25
CA CYS A 145 -7.89 13.28 26.28
C CYS A 145 -8.46 11.91 26.72
N PRO A 146 -7.69 10.81 26.61
CA PRO A 146 -8.20 9.47 26.93
C PRO A 146 -8.50 9.32 28.42
N ALA A 147 -9.40 8.38 28.73
CA ALA A 147 -9.68 8.00 30.13
C ALA A 147 -8.39 7.48 30.78
N GLY A 148 -8.10 7.94 32.01
CA GLY A 148 -6.87 7.60 32.73
C GLY A 148 -5.66 8.48 32.43
N ALA A 149 -5.77 9.45 31.52
CA ALA A 149 -4.73 10.46 31.34
C ALA A 149 -4.95 11.63 32.33
N GLU A 150 -3.87 12.16 32.89
CA GLU A 150 -3.85 13.22 33.88
C GLU A 150 -3.08 14.45 33.43
N GLY A 151 -2.29 14.34 32.39
CA GLY A 151 -1.46 15.38 31.84
C GLY A 151 -0.93 15.09 30.46
N GLY A 152 -0.10 15.98 29.94
CA GLY A 152 0.56 15.81 28.67
C GLY A 152 1.75 16.74 28.47
N TRP A 153 2.45 16.58 27.38
CA TRP A 153 3.56 17.41 26.91
C TRP A 153 3.56 17.49 25.38
N VAL A 154 4.15 18.55 24.84
CA VAL A 154 4.27 18.77 23.40
C VAL A 154 5.71 18.55 22.95
N ALA A 155 5.91 17.94 21.78
CA ALA A 155 7.22 17.81 21.15
C ALA A 155 7.21 18.23 19.69
N LEU A 156 8.35 18.69 19.22
CA LEU A 156 8.67 18.75 17.79
C LEU A 156 9.28 17.43 17.39
N GLU A 157 8.59 16.69 16.53
CA GLU A 157 8.87 15.30 16.16
C GLU A 157 9.60 15.15 14.82
N LYS A 158 10.47 14.13 14.75
CA LYS A 158 11.12 13.69 13.50
C LYS A 158 10.21 12.78 12.67
N GLY A 159 9.57 11.82 13.34
CA GLY A 159 8.81 10.74 12.71
C GLY A 159 9.66 9.57 12.21
N THR A 160 10.91 9.46 12.68
CA THR A 160 11.82 8.34 12.42
C THR A 160 12.88 8.28 13.52
N THR A 161 13.49 7.12 13.71
CA THR A 161 14.69 6.95 14.55
C THR A 161 16.00 7.22 13.80
N SER A 162 15.95 7.37 12.47
CA SER A 162 17.15 7.68 11.67
C SER A 162 17.73 9.04 12.04
N ALA A 163 19.04 9.22 11.84
CA ALA A 163 19.73 10.49 12.09
C ALA A 163 19.23 11.59 11.15
N LEU A 164 18.87 12.75 11.71
CA LEU A 164 18.43 13.91 10.96
C LEU A 164 19.08 15.18 11.51
N GLU A 165 19.50 16.07 10.62
CA GLU A 165 19.88 17.45 10.94
C GLU A 165 18.67 18.36 10.75
N LEU A 166 18.46 19.29 11.68
CA LEU A 166 17.37 20.25 11.62
C LEU A 166 17.85 21.65 11.98
N GLU A 167 17.33 22.65 11.30
CA GLU A 167 17.28 24.03 11.75
C GLU A 167 15.86 24.55 11.58
N ALA A 168 15.23 24.94 12.70
CA ALA A 168 13.84 25.37 12.73
C ALA A 168 13.57 26.41 13.82
N TRP A 169 12.46 27.13 13.67
CA TRP A 169 11.95 28.08 14.67
C TRP A 169 10.52 27.71 15.03
N VAL A 170 10.24 27.70 16.32
CA VAL A 170 8.92 27.36 16.90
C VAL A 170 8.39 28.58 17.66
N ASP A 171 7.12 28.91 17.47
CA ASP A 171 6.46 29.95 18.22
C ASP A 171 4.97 29.66 18.43
N GLU A 172 4.35 30.45 19.30
CA GLU A 172 2.90 30.47 19.54
C GLU A 172 2.28 29.09 19.79
N VAL A 173 3.00 28.24 20.54
CA VAL A 173 2.47 26.92 20.89
C VAL A 173 1.39 27.06 21.93
N CYS A 174 0.19 26.58 21.62
CA CYS A 174 -0.96 26.67 22.51
C CYS A 174 -1.73 25.34 22.51
N VAL A 175 -2.07 24.85 23.72
CA VAL A 175 -3.06 23.78 23.91
C VAL A 175 -4.25 24.36 24.65
N MET A 176 -5.41 24.38 24.02
CA MET A 176 -6.64 24.92 24.56
C MET A 176 -7.74 23.88 24.63
N GLU A 177 -8.59 23.95 25.65
CA GLU A 177 -9.80 23.15 25.72
C GLU A 177 -10.83 23.66 24.69
N ILE A 178 -11.50 22.74 23.99
CA ILE A 178 -12.54 23.03 22.98
C ILE A 178 -13.80 22.21 23.31
N ASP A 179 -14.95 22.76 23.04
CA ASP A 179 -16.23 22.08 23.30
C ASP A 179 -16.51 20.99 22.25
N HIS A 180 -16.10 21.20 21.00
CA HIS A 180 -16.28 20.29 19.88
C HIS A 180 -15.12 20.39 18.88
N PHE A 181 -14.92 19.34 18.09
CA PHE A 181 -13.89 19.34 17.04
C PHE A 181 -14.29 20.27 15.88
N SER A 182 -13.42 21.22 15.54
CA SER A 182 -13.64 22.17 14.44
C SER A 182 -13.68 21.49 13.07
N ALA A 183 -13.00 20.34 12.95
CA ALA A 183 -13.01 19.56 11.73
C ALA A 183 -14.42 19.05 11.34
N GLY A 184 -15.32 18.88 12.31
CA GLY A 184 -16.73 18.59 12.03
C GLY A 184 -17.45 19.70 11.27
N GLU A 185 -17.02 20.96 11.44
CA GLU A 185 -17.60 22.10 10.74
C GLU A 185 -17.07 22.23 9.30
N LYS A 186 -15.81 21.86 9.07
CA LYS A 186 -15.17 21.88 7.75
C LYS A 186 -15.84 20.90 6.78
N TYR A 187 -16.30 19.75 7.26
CA TYR A 187 -16.87 18.68 6.45
C TYR A 187 -18.41 18.67 6.52
N ARG A 188 -19.04 19.77 6.15
CA ARG A 188 -20.51 19.88 5.99
C ARG A 188 -20.85 20.20 4.54
N PHE A 189 -21.95 19.63 4.06
CA PHE A 189 -22.48 20.04 2.76
C PHE A 189 -23.00 21.46 2.85
N THR A 190 -22.35 22.40 2.18
CA THR A 190 -22.90 23.74 1.97
C THR A 190 -24.20 23.66 1.16
N THR A 191 -24.21 22.79 0.16
CA THR A 191 -25.38 22.38 -0.61
C THR A 191 -25.27 20.89 -0.84
N PRO A 192 -26.17 20.07 -0.30
CA PRO A 192 -26.13 18.62 -0.53
C PRO A 192 -26.23 18.27 -2.02
N PRO A 193 -25.51 17.23 -2.47
CA PRO A 193 -25.63 16.74 -3.85
C PRO A 193 -27.10 16.39 -4.19
N ALA A 194 -27.56 16.80 -5.35
CA ALA A 194 -28.98 16.67 -5.75
C ALA A 194 -29.46 15.19 -5.74
N ALA A 195 -28.56 14.25 -6.13
CA ALA A 195 -28.88 12.82 -6.12
C ALA A 195 -29.05 12.29 -4.68
N LEU A 196 -28.20 12.74 -3.76
CA LEU A 196 -28.28 12.37 -2.34
C LEU A 196 -29.51 12.99 -1.67
N GLU A 197 -29.77 14.27 -1.93
CA GLU A 197 -30.91 14.98 -1.36
C GLU A 197 -32.27 14.39 -1.84
N LYS A 198 -32.34 14.00 -3.10
CA LYS A 198 -33.52 13.29 -3.64
C LYS A 198 -33.83 11.98 -2.91
N ARG A 199 -32.79 11.36 -2.32
CA ARG A 199 -32.88 10.08 -1.59
C ARG A 199 -32.88 10.26 -0.05
N ARG A 200 -33.02 11.50 0.44
CA ARG A 200 -33.12 11.78 1.89
C ARG A 200 -34.30 11.01 2.51
N GLY A 201 -34.03 10.17 3.51
CA GLY A 201 -35.05 9.34 4.17
C GLY A 201 -35.66 8.23 3.28
N VAL A 202 -35.09 7.96 2.10
CA VAL A 202 -35.54 6.87 1.20
C VAL A 202 -34.56 5.71 1.30
N HIS A 203 -35.06 4.49 1.45
CA HIS A 203 -34.31 3.23 1.44
C HIS A 203 -34.97 2.22 0.49
N PRO A 204 -34.17 1.39 -0.23
CA PRO A 204 -32.71 1.44 -0.32
C PRO A 204 -32.20 2.59 -1.18
N ARG A 205 -30.95 3.01 -0.93
CA ARG A 205 -30.26 4.07 -1.68
C ARG A 205 -28.81 3.73 -2.05
N LEU A 206 -28.16 2.83 -1.31
CA LEU A 206 -26.78 2.39 -1.58
C LEU A 206 -26.79 1.34 -2.69
N TYR A 207 -26.22 1.69 -3.87
CA TYR A 207 -26.23 0.87 -5.10
C TYR A 207 -27.63 0.48 -5.61
N LEU A 208 -28.62 0.36 -4.78
CA LEU A 208 -29.96 -0.11 -5.13
C LEU A 208 -30.99 1.01 -5.01
N THR A 209 -31.95 0.98 -5.94
CA THR A 209 -33.21 1.68 -5.87
C THR A 209 -34.32 0.68 -6.18
N ALA A 210 -35.58 1.05 -5.96
CA ALA A 210 -36.72 0.20 -6.32
C ALA A 210 -36.67 -0.19 -7.80
N GLU A 211 -36.32 0.77 -8.68
CA GLU A 211 -36.22 0.56 -10.12
C GLU A 211 -35.06 -0.41 -10.46
N ARG A 212 -33.89 -0.25 -9.84
CA ARG A 212 -32.74 -1.15 -10.07
C ARG A 212 -33.03 -2.56 -9.59
N ILE A 213 -33.68 -2.72 -8.42
CA ILE A 213 -34.14 -4.02 -7.92
C ILE A 213 -35.12 -4.67 -8.92
N ALA A 214 -36.09 -3.93 -9.43
CA ALA A 214 -37.04 -4.45 -10.40
C ALA A 214 -36.33 -4.88 -11.69
N ALA A 215 -35.39 -4.07 -12.19
CA ALA A 215 -34.60 -4.38 -13.38
C ALA A 215 -33.75 -5.64 -13.18
N LEU A 216 -33.07 -5.78 -12.03
CA LEU A 216 -32.29 -6.98 -11.70
C LEU A 216 -33.18 -8.23 -11.63
N LYS A 217 -34.33 -8.14 -10.93
CA LYS A 217 -35.28 -9.26 -10.82
C LYS A 217 -35.81 -9.72 -12.20
N GLY A 218 -35.98 -8.80 -13.13
CA GLY A 218 -36.40 -9.12 -14.50
C GLY A 218 -35.38 -9.92 -15.30
N ARG A 219 -34.10 -9.89 -14.89
CA ARG A 219 -32.98 -10.50 -15.61
C ARG A 219 -32.40 -11.75 -14.92
N LEU A 220 -32.89 -12.15 -13.76
CA LEU A 220 -32.31 -13.24 -12.97
C LEU A 220 -32.37 -14.63 -13.64
N SER A 221 -33.13 -14.80 -14.72
CA SER A 221 -33.18 -16.02 -15.54
C SER A 221 -32.22 -15.96 -16.74
N GLU A 222 -31.56 -14.83 -16.99
CA GLU A 222 -30.64 -14.61 -18.10
C GLU A 222 -29.18 -14.75 -17.62
N GLU A 223 -28.29 -15.30 -18.47
CA GLU A 223 -26.86 -15.26 -18.16
C GLU A 223 -26.29 -13.85 -18.41
N PRO A 224 -25.34 -13.40 -17.59
CA PRO A 224 -24.67 -14.09 -16.48
C PRO A 224 -25.37 -13.92 -15.11
N TYR A 225 -26.53 -13.30 -15.04
CA TYR A 225 -27.26 -13.04 -13.78
C TYR A 225 -27.75 -14.33 -13.11
N ALA A 226 -28.14 -15.34 -13.90
CA ALA A 226 -28.58 -16.62 -13.39
C ALA A 226 -27.48 -17.33 -12.60
N SER A 227 -26.29 -17.45 -13.20
CA SER A 227 -25.12 -18.04 -12.55
C SER A 227 -24.65 -17.21 -11.34
N ALA A 228 -24.69 -15.88 -11.43
CA ALA A 228 -24.34 -15.00 -10.31
C ALA A 228 -25.31 -15.16 -9.12
N LEU A 229 -26.61 -15.27 -9.39
CA LEU A 229 -27.63 -15.50 -8.37
C LEU A 229 -27.45 -16.88 -7.71
N GLU A 230 -27.16 -17.92 -8.49
CA GLU A 230 -26.90 -19.26 -7.94
C GLU A 230 -25.69 -19.25 -7.01
N ARG A 231 -24.62 -18.55 -7.40
CA ARG A 231 -23.43 -18.38 -6.55
C ARG A 231 -23.78 -17.60 -5.27
N LEU A 232 -24.53 -16.51 -5.38
CA LEU A 232 -25.00 -15.75 -4.22
C LEU A 232 -25.83 -16.64 -3.28
N ARG A 233 -26.74 -17.45 -3.81
CA ARG A 233 -27.54 -18.40 -3.01
C ARG A 233 -26.66 -19.40 -2.28
N ARG A 234 -25.71 -20.04 -2.96
CA ARG A 234 -24.78 -21.01 -2.32
C ARG A 234 -24.00 -20.37 -1.17
N VAL A 235 -23.54 -19.11 -1.33
CA VAL A 235 -22.85 -18.40 -0.24
C VAL A 235 -23.81 -18.04 0.88
N ALA A 236 -24.99 -17.51 0.56
CA ALA A 236 -26.01 -17.16 1.54
C ALA A 236 -26.51 -18.38 2.32
N ASP A 237 -26.73 -19.52 1.67
CA ASP A 237 -27.12 -20.77 2.32
C ASP A 237 -26.09 -21.23 3.35
N ARG A 238 -24.81 -21.20 3.01
CA ARG A 238 -23.74 -21.50 3.98
C ARG A 238 -23.75 -20.54 5.18
N ARG A 239 -24.07 -19.25 4.96
CA ARG A 239 -24.17 -18.27 6.05
C ARG A 239 -25.43 -18.46 6.91
N VAL A 240 -26.51 -18.94 6.33
CA VAL A 240 -27.71 -19.38 7.07
C VAL A 240 -27.39 -20.59 7.96
N GLU A 241 -26.68 -21.57 7.42
CA GLU A 241 -26.31 -22.80 8.15
C GLU A 241 -25.31 -22.53 9.27
N SER A 242 -24.29 -21.71 9.03
CA SER A 242 -23.27 -21.42 10.04
C SER A 242 -23.75 -20.49 11.14
N GLY A 243 -24.68 -19.60 10.86
CA GLY A 243 -25.02 -18.47 11.74
C GLY A 243 -23.84 -17.49 11.91
N PRO A 244 -24.06 -16.38 12.64
CA PRO A 244 -23.00 -15.43 12.93
C PRO A 244 -21.99 -16.04 13.93
N PRO A 245 -20.69 -15.74 13.81
CA PRO A 245 -19.68 -16.21 14.74
C PRO A 245 -19.90 -15.60 16.14
N GLU A 246 -19.64 -16.40 17.17
CA GLU A 246 -19.58 -15.87 18.53
C GLU A 246 -18.39 -14.92 18.67
N TYR A 247 -18.56 -13.90 19.51
CA TYR A 247 -17.46 -12.97 19.80
C TYR A 247 -16.32 -13.71 20.49
N ARG A 248 -15.12 -13.56 19.94
CA ARG A 248 -13.88 -14.07 20.51
C ARG A 248 -12.86 -12.93 20.52
N ARG A 249 -12.38 -12.62 21.71
CA ARG A 249 -11.33 -11.62 21.87
C ARG A 249 -10.01 -12.20 21.38
N ASP A 250 -9.26 -11.40 20.63
CA ASP A 250 -7.88 -11.70 20.26
C ASP A 250 -6.99 -11.71 21.51
N ASP A 251 -6.00 -12.60 21.54
CA ASP A 251 -4.94 -12.59 22.54
C ASP A 251 -3.90 -11.49 22.32
N GLY A 252 -4.10 -10.65 21.30
CA GLY A 252 -3.20 -9.57 20.90
C GLY A 252 -2.05 -9.99 19.99
N HIS A 253 -1.98 -11.27 19.59
CA HIS A 253 -0.88 -11.83 18.79
C HIS A 253 -1.32 -12.47 17.49
N SER A 254 -2.54 -13.01 17.43
CA SER A 254 -2.99 -13.82 16.29
C SER A 254 -3.69 -13.03 15.18
N GLY A 255 -4.24 -11.85 15.49
CA GLY A 255 -5.10 -11.10 14.57
C GLY A 255 -6.42 -11.80 14.22
N GLU A 256 -6.77 -12.90 14.91
CA GLU A 256 -7.96 -13.72 14.62
C GLU A 256 -9.25 -12.92 14.75
N GLU A 257 -9.37 -12.07 15.77
CA GLU A 257 -10.55 -11.21 15.96
C GLU A 257 -10.80 -10.35 14.71
N GLN A 258 -9.77 -9.74 14.18
CA GLN A 258 -9.85 -8.93 12.99
C GLN A 258 -10.26 -9.76 11.77
N LEU A 259 -9.71 -10.95 11.59
CA LEU A 259 -9.95 -11.80 10.41
C LEU A 259 -11.41 -12.28 10.34
N TYR A 260 -11.97 -12.89 11.43
CA TYR A 260 -13.34 -13.36 11.36
C TYR A 260 -14.37 -12.22 11.29
N GLN A 261 -14.06 -11.06 11.89
CA GLN A 261 -14.95 -9.91 11.87
C GLN A 261 -15.03 -9.24 10.48
N ARG A 262 -13.99 -9.30 9.65
CA ARG A 262 -14.06 -8.88 8.24
C ARG A 262 -15.13 -9.65 7.48
N GLU A 263 -15.23 -10.96 7.69
CA GLU A 263 -16.20 -11.82 7.04
C GLU A 263 -17.65 -11.50 7.44
N VAL A 264 -17.87 -10.92 8.62
CA VAL A 264 -19.22 -10.56 9.09
C VAL A 264 -19.85 -9.51 8.17
N GLY A 265 -19.10 -8.49 7.76
CA GLY A 265 -19.60 -7.46 6.85
C GLY A 265 -20.02 -8.03 5.49
N ASN A 266 -19.20 -8.91 4.90
CA ASN A 266 -19.50 -9.57 3.64
C ASN A 266 -20.72 -10.50 3.76
N ALA A 267 -20.85 -11.24 4.86
CA ALA A 267 -21.99 -12.13 5.11
C ALA A 267 -23.31 -11.35 5.15
N ILE A 268 -23.35 -10.21 5.85
CA ILE A 268 -24.52 -9.34 5.95
C ILE A 268 -24.94 -8.88 4.54
N ALA A 269 -24.01 -8.38 3.72
CA ALA A 269 -24.32 -7.89 2.38
C ALA A 269 -24.84 -8.99 1.45
N ASN A 270 -24.20 -10.18 1.46
CA ASN A 270 -24.63 -11.33 0.67
C ASN A 270 -26.04 -11.80 1.05
N LEU A 271 -26.32 -11.94 2.35
CA LEU A 271 -27.63 -12.35 2.86
C LEU A 271 -28.71 -11.30 2.54
N ALA A 272 -28.39 -10.02 2.70
CA ALA A 272 -29.32 -8.93 2.42
C ALA A 272 -29.71 -8.90 0.94
N LEU A 273 -28.73 -8.98 0.02
CA LEU A 273 -29.04 -9.01 -1.41
C LEU A 273 -29.80 -10.29 -1.80
N ALA A 274 -29.43 -11.44 -1.25
CA ALA A 274 -30.16 -12.70 -1.49
C ALA A 274 -31.65 -12.56 -1.12
N TYR A 275 -31.96 -11.95 0.02
CA TYR A 275 -33.36 -11.65 0.40
C TYR A 275 -34.01 -10.68 -0.58
N VAL A 276 -33.38 -9.55 -0.85
CA VAL A 276 -33.96 -8.52 -1.74
C VAL A 276 -34.33 -9.09 -3.10
N LEU A 277 -33.53 -10.00 -3.65
CA LEU A 277 -33.76 -10.55 -4.97
C LEU A 277 -34.73 -11.73 -4.98
N THR A 278 -34.69 -12.61 -3.96
CA THR A 278 -35.48 -13.84 -3.93
C THR A 278 -36.76 -13.73 -3.12
N GLY A 279 -36.82 -12.85 -2.12
CA GLY A 279 -37.93 -12.77 -1.17
C GLY A 279 -37.92 -13.90 -0.12
N GLU A 280 -36.88 -14.77 -0.10
CA GLU A 280 -36.82 -15.90 0.82
C GLU A 280 -36.52 -15.42 2.25
N ARG A 281 -37.52 -15.51 3.14
CA ARG A 281 -37.44 -15.00 4.52
C ARG A 281 -36.25 -15.53 5.33
N ARG A 282 -35.79 -16.76 5.06
CA ARG A 282 -34.62 -17.33 5.74
C ARG A 282 -33.36 -16.46 5.60
N TYR A 283 -33.19 -15.76 4.48
CA TYR A 283 -32.08 -14.83 4.26
C TYR A 283 -32.26 -13.54 5.07
N LEU A 284 -33.47 -12.99 5.15
CA LEU A 284 -33.79 -11.83 6.00
C LEU A 284 -33.50 -12.14 7.49
N GLU A 285 -34.00 -13.27 7.96
CA GLU A 285 -33.85 -13.69 9.36
C GLU A 285 -32.36 -13.89 9.72
N SER A 286 -31.63 -14.54 8.80
CA SER A 286 -30.21 -14.72 8.96
C SER A 286 -29.45 -13.39 8.90
N ALA A 287 -29.71 -12.52 7.90
CA ALA A 287 -29.10 -11.19 7.82
C ALA A 287 -29.32 -10.39 9.11
N ARG A 288 -30.56 -10.38 9.62
CA ARG A 288 -30.91 -9.75 10.88
C ARG A 288 -30.07 -10.30 12.04
N ALA A 289 -29.92 -11.63 12.15
CA ALA A 289 -29.13 -12.26 13.20
C ALA A 289 -27.65 -11.84 13.11
N TRP A 290 -27.06 -11.82 11.91
CA TRP A 290 -25.70 -11.39 11.68
C TRP A 290 -25.50 -9.90 12.01
N MET A 291 -26.45 -9.04 11.64
CA MET A 291 -26.40 -7.61 11.95
C MET A 291 -26.47 -7.35 13.47
N LEU A 292 -27.34 -8.07 14.18
CA LEU A 292 -27.47 -7.92 15.62
C LEU A 292 -26.25 -8.48 16.37
N ALA A 293 -25.66 -9.58 15.89
CA ALA A 293 -24.40 -10.12 16.43
C ALA A 293 -23.25 -9.10 16.26
N SER A 294 -23.06 -8.56 15.06
CA SER A 294 -22.09 -7.51 14.79
C SER A 294 -22.29 -6.30 15.71
N ALA A 295 -23.52 -5.81 15.84
CA ALA A 295 -23.85 -4.69 16.72
C ALA A 295 -23.61 -5.00 18.22
N GLY A 296 -23.66 -6.26 18.59
CA GLY A 296 -23.44 -6.74 19.97
C GLY A 296 -21.97 -7.00 20.32
N TYR A 297 -21.06 -7.02 19.36
CA TYR A 297 -19.64 -7.27 19.65
C TYR A 297 -19.05 -6.12 20.49
N PRO A 298 -18.36 -6.44 21.59
CA PRO A 298 -17.72 -5.43 22.46
C PRO A 298 -16.72 -4.56 21.72
N THR A 299 -15.91 -5.18 20.83
CA THR A 299 -14.90 -4.52 20.00
C THR A 299 -14.96 -4.99 18.57
N TRP A 300 -14.40 -4.21 17.64
CA TRP A 300 -14.25 -4.55 16.24
C TRP A 300 -12.77 -4.56 15.84
N GLY A 301 -12.09 -5.64 16.22
CA GLY A 301 -10.68 -5.86 15.92
C GLY A 301 -9.75 -5.13 16.89
N LEU A 302 -9.26 -5.84 17.90
CA LEU A 302 -8.40 -5.24 18.93
C LEU A 302 -6.96 -5.05 18.49
N GLY A 303 -6.42 -5.65 17.57
CA GLY A 303 -4.98 -5.70 17.32
C GLY A 303 -4.29 -4.37 17.02
N GLN A 304 -5.00 -3.34 16.56
CA GLN A 304 -4.40 -2.09 16.09
C GLN A 304 -4.94 -0.88 16.83
N ILE A 305 -6.18 -0.51 16.63
CA ILE A 305 -6.82 0.61 17.34
C ILE A 305 -8.25 0.20 17.64
N ASP A 306 -8.58 -0.05 18.86
CA ASP A 306 -9.88 -0.49 19.37
C ASP A 306 -11.08 -0.09 18.50
N GLY A 307 -11.40 -0.92 17.50
CA GLY A 307 -12.53 -0.74 16.59
C GLY A 307 -12.41 0.42 15.60
N MET A 308 -11.21 0.78 15.13
CA MET A 308 -10.98 1.89 14.20
C MET A 308 -10.03 1.51 13.05
N ASP A 309 -10.04 0.25 12.62
CA ASP A 309 -9.21 -0.26 11.52
C ASP A 309 -10.00 -1.32 10.74
N LEU A 310 -9.37 -2.08 9.87
CA LEU A 310 -9.95 -2.96 8.85
C LEU A 310 -11.23 -3.69 9.25
N ALA A 311 -11.29 -4.32 10.43
CA ALA A 311 -12.50 -5.01 10.89
C ALA A 311 -13.69 -4.05 11.02
N ALA A 312 -13.46 -2.83 11.50
CA ALA A 312 -14.49 -1.81 11.61
C ALA A 312 -14.94 -1.30 10.24
N GLY A 313 -14.01 -1.08 9.31
CA GLY A 313 -14.33 -0.71 7.93
C GLY A 313 -15.24 -1.74 7.26
N HIS A 314 -14.90 -3.02 7.35
CA HIS A 314 -15.71 -4.11 6.81
C HIS A 314 -17.09 -4.19 7.44
N GLN A 315 -17.18 -4.08 8.78
CA GLN A 315 -18.46 -4.18 9.49
C GLN A 315 -19.34 -2.94 9.28
N LEU A 316 -18.78 -1.73 9.27
CA LEU A 316 -19.52 -0.52 8.92
C LEU A 316 -20.12 -0.62 7.52
N TYR A 317 -19.32 -1.09 6.54
CA TYR A 317 -19.80 -1.27 5.18
C TYR A 317 -20.94 -2.29 5.10
N GLY A 318 -20.76 -3.48 5.67
CA GLY A 318 -21.78 -4.53 5.63
C GLY A 318 -23.05 -4.16 6.38
N LEU A 319 -22.92 -3.55 7.57
CA LEU A 319 -24.08 -3.07 8.34
C LEU A 319 -24.81 -1.94 7.62
N ALA A 320 -24.08 -1.03 6.94
CA ALA A 320 -24.68 0.04 6.16
C ALA A 320 -25.55 -0.51 5.02
N LEU A 321 -25.03 -1.52 4.28
CA LEU A 321 -25.79 -2.19 3.22
C LEU A 321 -27.00 -2.95 3.79
N GLY A 322 -26.78 -3.73 4.86
CA GLY A 322 -27.87 -4.46 5.51
C GLY A 322 -28.96 -3.53 6.04
N TYR A 323 -28.57 -2.43 6.70
CA TYR A 323 -29.50 -1.41 7.20
C TYR A 323 -30.31 -0.77 6.07
N ASP A 324 -29.63 -0.37 5.01
CA ASP A 324 -30.24 0.33 3.88
C ASP A 324 -31.16 -0.58 3.05
N TRP A 325 -30.69 -1.78 2.70
CA TRP A 325 -31.42 -2.70 1.82
C TRP A 325 -32.61 -3.40 2.50
N LEU A 326 -32.50 -3.62 3.82
CA LEU A 326 -33.53 -4.31 4.60
C LEU A 326 -34.38 -3.34 5.46
N TYR A 327 -34.22 -2.04 5.29
CA TYR A 327 -34.81 -1.01 6.15
C TYR A 327 -36.33 -1.20 6.38
N GLN A 328 -37.07 -1.52 5.32
CA GLN A 328 -38.54 -1.70 5.38
C GLN A 328 -38.95 -3.04 6.01
N ASP A 329 -38.06 -4.06 5.93
CA ASP A 329 -38.35 -5.42 6.36
C ASP A 329 -37.81 -5.75 7.77
N LEU A 330 -36.89 -4.94 8.27
CA LEU A 330 -36.39 -5.05 9.66
C LEU A 330 -37.46 -4.58 10.65
N ASP A 331 -37.64 -5.33 11.73
CA ASP A 331 -38.46 -4.86 12.83
C ASP A 331 -37.88 -3.57 13.46
N PRO A 332 -38.74 -2.70 14.04
CA PRO A 332 -38.29 -1.40 14.56
C PRO A 332 -37.18 -1.49 15.63
N GLN A 333 -37.16 -2.57 16.42
CA GLN A 333 -36.17 -2.77 17.47
C GLN A 333 -34.80 -3.12 16.86
N ALA A 334 -34.75 -4.08 15.94
CA ALA A 334 -33.51 -4.45 15.23
C ALA A 334 -32.94 -3.25 14.47
N ARG A 335 -33.81 -2.52 13.75
CA ARG A 335 -33.42 -1.31 13.02
C ARG A 335 -32.81 -0.25 13.94
N ALA A 336 -33.42 0.00 15.10
CA ALA A 336 -32.91 0.96 16.10
C ALA A 336 -31.56 0.53 16.68
N VAL A 337 -31.34 -0.76 16.93
CA VAL A 337 -30.04 -1.30 17.42
C VAL A 337 -28.96 -1.09 16.38
N VAL A 338 -29.20 -1.47 15.13
CA VAL A 338 -28.24 -1.34 14.04
C VAL A 338 -27.91 0.13 13.75
N ARG A 339 -28.94 1.00 13.69
CA ARG A 339 -28.74 2.44 13.53
C ARG A 339 -27.83 3.01 14.61
N ARG A 340 -28.11 2.69 15.88
CA ARG A 340 -27.30 3.16 17.01
C ARG A 340 -25.85 2.64 16.92
N CYS A 341 -25.67 1.38 16.50
CA CYS A 341 -24.34 0.81 16.30
C CYS A 341 -23.55 1.59 15.24
N LEU A 342 -24.15 1.81 14.05
CA LEU A 342 -23.56 2.62 12.99
C LEU A 342 -23.23 4.03 13.46
N GLU A 343 -24.17 4.70 14.16
CA GLU A 343 -23.99 6.04 14.70
C GLU A 343 -22.81 6.10 15.70
N THR A 344 -22.75 5.16 16.64
CA THR A 344 -21.70 5.15 17.66
C THR A 344 -20.33 4.78 17.09
N ARG A 345 -20.26 3.69 16.28
CA ARG A 345 -19.00 3.19 15.76
C ARG A 345 -18.45 4.09 14.65
N GLY A 346 -19.33 4.55 13.74
CA GLY A 346 -18.95 5.50 12.68
C GLY A 346 -18.53 6.85 13.27
N GLY A 347 -19.23 7.36 14.28
CA GLY A 347 -18.85 8.59 14.99
C GLY A 347 -17.47 8.49 15.62
N ARG A 348 -17.18 7.39 16.33
CA ARG A 348 -15.85 7.15 16.92
C ARG A 348 -14.75 7.07 15.85
N MET A 349 -14.99 6.38 14.73
CA MET A 349 -14.04 6.30 13.62
C MET A 349 -13.81 7.69 12.99
N TYR A 350 -14.88 8.45 12.75
CA TYR A 350 -14.78 9.80 12.21
C TYR A 350 -14.00 10.73 13.15
N ASP A 351 -14.33 10.74 14.44
CA ASP A 351 -13.63 11.54 15.45
C ASP A 351 -12.14 11.19 15.52
N ALA A 352 -11.80 9.90 15.47
CA ALA A 352 -10.42 9.45 15.44
C ALA A 352 -9.68 9.87 14.16
N LEU A 353 -10.37 9.80 13.01
CA LEU A 353 -9.83 10.22 11.72
C LEU A 353 -9.52 11.72 11.68
N VAL A 354 -10.48 12.57 12.07
CA VAL A 354 -10.28 14.04 11.99
C VAL A 354 -9.37 14.57 13.09
N SER A 355 -9.23 13.85 14.20
CA SER A 355 -8.30 14.19 15.27
C SER A 355 -6.88 13.61 15.09
N GLY A 356 -6.60 12.96 13.95
CA GLY A 356 -5.28 12.39 13.65
C GLY A 356 -4.88 11.19 14.50
N ARG A 357 -5.84 10.51 15.17
CA ARG A 357 -5.56 9.32 15.98
C ARG A 357 -5.36 8.03 15.21
N VAL A 358 -5.75 7.98 13.95
CA VAL A 358 -5.60 6.81 13.10
C VAL A 358 -4.44 6.99 12.14
N TRP A 359 -3.53 6.06 12.13
CA TRP A 359 -2.32 6.11 11.28
C TRP A 359 -2.66 6.11 9.77
N TRP A 360 -3.72 5.43 9.39
CA TRP A 360 -4.15 5.32 7.99
C TRP A 360 -4.76 6.61 7.43
N ALA A 361 -4.96 7.65 8.25
CA ALA A 361 -5.52 8.93 7.80
C ALA A 361 -4.75 9.59 6.65
N THR A 362 -3.43 9.36 6.57
CA THR A 362 -2.54 9.89 5.55
C THR A 362 -1.84 8.80 4.73
N ALA A 363 -2.25 7.56 4.91
CA ALA A 363 -1.70 6.41 4.20
C ALA A 363 -2.44 6.17 2.86
N TYR A 364 -2.36 7.14 1.96
CA TYR A 364 -3.18 7.23 0.75
C TYR A 364 -3.00 6.07 -0.24
N LEU A 365 -1.91 5.32 -0.14
CA LEU A 365 -1.63 4.14 -0.96
C LEU A 365 -1.78 2.83 -0.19
N GLN A 366 -2.48 2.85 0.95
CA GLN A 366 -2.59 1.69 1.84
C GLN A 366 -4.03 1.16 1.87
N ASN A 367 -4.17 -0.15 1.75
CA ASN A 367 -5.48 -0.82 1.78
C ASN A 367 -6.31 -0.51 3.04
N HIS A 368 -5.68 -0.31 4.21
CA HIS A 368 -6.35 0.11 5.44
C HIS A 368 -7.17 1.38 5.26
N GLN A 369 -6.56 2.43 4.65
CA GLN A 369 -7.29 3.66 4.38
C GLN A 369 -8.49 3.40 3.48
N TRP A 370 -8.31 2.62 2.40
CA TRP A 370 -9.34 2.39 1.40
C TRP A 370 -10.55 1.65 1.97
N VAL A 371 -10.30 0.65 2.82
CA VAL A 371 -11.34 -0.13 3.51
C VAL A 371 -12.09 0.76 4.50
N ASP A 372 -11.36 1.45 5.37
CA ASP A 372 -11.94 2.19 6.48
C ASP A 372 -12.72 3.42 6.03
N MET A 373 -12.17 4.21 5.09
CA MET A 373 -12.87 5.35 4.52
C MET A 373 -14.16 4.94 3.78
N THR A 374 -14.15 3.78 3.10
CA THR A 374 -15.32 3.27 2.39
C THR A 374 -16.40 2.81 3.36
N GLY A 375 -16.01 2.09 4.42
CA GLY A 375 -16.93 1.67 5.47
C GLY A 375 -17.59 2.86 6.16
N LEU A 376 -16.80 3.87 6.51
CA LEU A 376 -17.29 5.11 7.11
C LEU A 376 -18.24 5.87 6.19
N ALA A 377 -17.88 6.02 4.90
CA ALA A 377 -18.71 6.71 3.92
C ALA A 377 -20.02 5.98 3.67
N ALA A 378 -20.02 4.66 3.56
CA ALA A 378 -21.23 3.86 3.40
C ALA A 378 -22.17 4.03 4.60
N ALA A 379 -21.64 4.03 5.83
CA ALA A 379 -22.42 4.29 7.04
C ALA A 379 -23.01 5.72 7.04
N GLY A 380 -22.23 6.73 6.66
CA GLY A 380 -22.71 8.10 6.55
C GLY A 380 -23.80 8.27 5.51
N LEU A 381 -23.64 7.66 4.35
CA LEU A 381 -24.64 7.66 3.29
C LEU A 381 -25.93 6.90 3.67
N ALA A 382 -25.78 5.76 4.38
CA ALA A 382 -26.94 5.00 4.87
C ALA A 382 -27.77 5.80 5.90
N LEU A 383 -27.09 6.58 6.76
CA LEU A 383 -27.72 7.37 7.82
C LEU A 383 -28.10 8.81 7.40
N TYR A 384 -27.82 9.20 6.16
CA TYR A 384 -28.08 10.56 5.67
C TYR A 384 -29.55 10.95 5.81
N GLY A 385 -29.81 12.08 6.50
CA GLY A 385 -31.15 12.57 6.81
C GLY A 385 -31.80 11.95 8.03
N GLU A 386 -31.13 11.00 8.71
CA GLU A 386 -31.59 10.38 9.95
C GLU A 386 -30.71 10.74 11.15
N VAL A 387 -29.43 11.00 10.90
CA VAL A 387 -28.44 11.38 11.91
C VAL A 387 -27.73 12.67 11.45
N GLU A 388 -27.59 13.62 12.37
CA GLU A 388 -26.88 14.87 12.09
C GLU A 388 -25.35 14.64 12.09
N GLY A 389 -24.63 15.44 11.29
CA GLY A 389 -23.16 15.42 11.22
C GLY A 389 -22.53 14.31 10.38
N VAL A 390 -23.32 13.41 9.80
CA VAL A 390 -22.81 12.33 8.92
C VAL A 390 -22.24 12.84 7.60
N ASP A 391 -22.44 14.11 7.26
CA ASP A 391 -21.82 14.77 6.11
C ASP A 391 -20.30 14.60 6.13
N GLY A 392 -19.69 14.75 7.32
CA GLY A 392 -18.26 14.58 7.51
C GLY A 392 -17.77 13.17 7.23
N TRP A 393 -18.61 12.16 7.51
CA TRP A 393 -18.30 10.74 7.25
C TRP A 393 -18.26 10.42 5.75
N VAL A 394 -18.76 11.32 4.92
CA VAL A 394 -18.75 11.21 3.46
C VAL A 394 -17.71 12.14 2.83
N LEU A 395 -17.64 13.38 3.29
CA LEU A 395 -16.78 14.42 2.70
C LEU A 395 -15.30 14.19 3.01
N LYS A 396 -14.97 13.75 4.25
CA LYS A 396 -13.56 13.42 4.58
C LYS A 396 -13.06 12.20 3.79
N PRO A 397 -13.76 11.07 3.69
CA PRO A 397 -13.44 10.00 2.75
C PRO A 397 -13.32 10.46 1.30
N LEU A 398 -14.16 11.37 0.83
CA LEU A 398 -14.05 11.91 -0.53
C LEU A 398 -12.76 12.72 -0.73
N GLU A 399 -12.35 13.51 0.26
CA GLU A 399 -11.04 14.20 0.25
C GLU A 399 -9.90 13.20 0.18
N MET A 400 -9.94 12.15 1.02
CA MET A 400 -8.92 11.09 1.05
C MET A 400 -8.86 10.31 -0.26
N ALA A 401 -10.01 9.95 -0.83
CA ALA A 401 -10.06 9.28 -2.13
C ALA A 401 -9.44 10.13 -3.25
N ARG A 402 -9.64 11.45 -3.24
CA ARG A 402 -8.99 12.36 -4.20
C ARG A 402 -7.48 12.40 -4.03
N GLU A 403 -6.98 12.36 -2.79
CA GLU A 403 -5.54 12.23 -2.54
C GLU A 403 -5.00 10.88 -3.01
N THR A 404 -5.74 9.78 -2.79
CA THR A 404 -5.39 8.46 -3.37
C THR A 404 -5.35 8.53 -4.91
N MET A 405 -6.36 9.12 -5.56
CA MET A 405 -6.36 9.31 -7.02
C MET A 405 -5.14 10.10 -7.49
N ALA A 406 -4.74 11.12 -6.72
CA ALA A 406 -3.57 11.93 -7.04
C ALA A 406 -2.23 11.24 -6.72
N ALA A 407 -2.23 10.16 -5.96
CA ALA A 407 -1.05 9.38 -5.57
C ALA A 407 -0.77 8.20 -6.51
N LEU A 408 -1.82 7.59 -7.07
CA LEU A 408 -1.71 6.45 -7.97
C LEU A 408 -1.07 6.85 -9.30
N GLY A 409 -0.11 6.07 -9.76
CA GLY A 409 0.52 6.23 -11.08
C GLY A 409 -0.47 5.95 -12.23
N PRO A 410 -0.14 6.33 -13.47
CA PRO A 410 -1.10 6.26 -14.57
C PRO A 410 -1.22 4.87 -15.23
N ASP A 411 -0.30 3.95 -14.96
CA ASP A 411 -0.14 2.68 -15.71
C ASP A 411 -0.92 1.49 -15.15
N GLY A 412 -1.51 1.64 -13.97
CA GLY A 412 -2.37 0.63 -13.36
C GLY A 412 -1.66 -0.41 -12.49
N ALA A 413 -0.34 -0.35 -12.34
CA ALA A 413 0.39 -1.27 -11.47
C ALA A 413 0.12 -1.01 -9.98
N SER A 414 0.13 -2.07 -9.16
CA SER A 414 -0.06 -2.00 -7.72
C SER A 414 1.25 -2.29 -6.98
N HIS A 415 1.68 -1.36 -6.15
CA HIS A 415 2.90 -1.48 -5.35
C HIS A 415 2.80 -2.56 -4.26
N GLU A 416 1.60 -2.79 -3.71
CA GLU A 416 1.35 -3.84 -2.71
C GLU A 416 1.23 -5.25 -3.32
N GLY A 417 1.44 -5.41 -4.64
CA GLY A 417 1.24 -6.67 -5.35
C GLY A 417 -0.23 -7.02 -5.60
N VAL A 418 -0.45 -8.13 -6.31
CA VAL A 418 -1.80 -8.54 -6.73
C VAL A 418 -2.72 -8.94 -5.57
N PRO A 419 -2.27 -9.68 -4.53
CA PRO A 419 -3.15 -10.05 -3.42
C PRO A 419 -3.72 -8.84 -2.68
N TYR A 420 -2.90 -7.83 -2.39
CA TYR A 420 -3.37 -6.59 -1.76
C TYR A 420 -4.13 -5.67 -2.73
N TRP A 421 -3.80 -5.72 -4.03
CA TRP A 421 -4.63 -5.12 -5.07
C TRP A 421 -6.06 -5.66 -5.01
N THR A 422 -6.20 -7.00 -5.00
CA THR A 422 -7.51 -7.64 -4.91
C THR A 422 -8.25 -7.22 -3.63
N TYR A 423 -7.57 -7.15 -2.50
CA TYR A 423 -8.16 -6.79 -1.23
C TYR A 423 -8.53 -5.30 -1.12
N GLY A 424 -7.60 -4.40 -1.43
CA GLY A 424 -7.77 -2.96 -1.20
C GLY A 424 -8.58 -2.26 -2.28
N VAL A 425 -8.28 -2.54 -3.56
CA VAL A 425 -8.94 -1.86 -4.69
C VAL A 425 -10.42 -2.19 -4.78
N GLU A 426 -10.85 -3.34 -4.29
CA GLU A 426 -12.27 -3.66 -4.13
C GLU A 426 -13.01 -2.53 -3.40
N TYR A 427 -12.43 -2.00 -2.31
CA TYR A 427 -13.06 -0.95 -1.53
C TYR A 427 -13.01 0.42 -2.22
N LEU A 428 -11.95 0.73 -2.96
CA LEU A 428 -11.94 1.92 -3.82
C LEU A 428 -13.07 1.88 -4.85
N LEU A 429 -13.24 0.76 -5.56
CA LEU A 429 -14.32 0.61 -6.54
C LEU A 429 -15.71 0.75 -5.91
N LYS A 430 -15.91 0.19 -4.70
CA LYS A 430 -17.15 0.36 -3.90
C LYS A 430 -17.42 1.82 -3.59
N PHE A 431 -16.40 2.55 -3.10
CA PHE A 431 -16.53 3.97 -2.80
C PHE A 431 -16.77 4.81 -4.04
N MET A 432 -16.04 4.56 -5.13
CA MET A 432 -16.16 5.31 -6.38
C MET A 432 -17.57 5.18 -6.98
N ASP A 433 -18.17 4.00 -6.91
CA ASP A 433 -19.56 3.79 -7.32
C ASP A 433 -20.55 4.60 -6.46
N LEU A 434 -20.40 4.58 -5.14
CA LEU A 434 -21.23 5.38 -4.23
C LEU A 434 -21.05 6.87 -4.46
N ALA A 435 -19.81 7.33 -4.68
CA ALA A 435 -19.51 8.73 -4.95
C ALA A 435 -20.18 9.20 -6.26
N ARG A 436 -20.12 8.40 -7.31
CA ARG A 436 -20.78 8.72 -8.59
C ARG A 436 -22.30 8.74 -8.45
N ASP A 437 -22.88 7.70 -7.85
CA ASP A 437 -24.35 7.54 -7.79
C ASP A 437 -25.02 8.53 -6.84
N LEU A 438 -24.37 8.89 -5.73
CA LEU A 438 -25.00 9.71 -4.67
C LEU A 438 -24.40 11.11 -4.58
N LEU A 439 -23.11 11.28 -4.87
CA LEU A 439 -22.45 12.59 -4.76
C LEU A 439 -22.31 13.29 -6.12
N GLY A 440 -22.50 12.56 -7.24
CA GLY A 440 -22.28 13.07 -8.59
C GLY A 440 -20.80 13.31 -8.89
N VAL A 441 -19.89 12.62 -8.17
CA VAL A 441 -18.44 12.73 -8.35
C VAL A 441 -17.93 11.48 -9.04
N ASP A 442 -17.53 11.62 -10.29
CA ASP A 442 -16.95 10.54 -11.07
C ASP A 442 -15.44 10.48 -10.84
N LEU A 443 -15.02 9.56 -9.97
CA LEU A 443 -13.61 9.31 -9.66
C LEU A 443 -12.95 8.40 -10.71
N PHE A 444 -13.71 7.60 -11.45
CA PHE A 444 -13.17 6.74 -12.52
C PHE A 444 -12.53 7.56 -13.65
N ALA A 445 -13.05 8.75 -13.90
CA ALA A 445 -12.52 9.66 -14.92
C ALA A 445 -11.34 10.52 -14.43
N GLN A 446 -10.97 10.46 -13.15
CA GLN A 446 -9.96 11.37 -12.57
C GLN A 446 -8.53 10.81 -12.61
N ASN A 447 -8.36 9.50 -12.81
CA ASN A 447 -7.04 8.88 -12.89
C ASN A 447 -7.06 7.68 -13.85
N ALA A 448 -6.10 7.64 -14.77
CA ALA A 448 -5.95 6.57 -15.75
C ALA A 448 -5.57 5.20 -15.12
N TRP A 449 -5.11 5.18 -13.88
CA TRP A 449 -4.74 3.95 -13.17
C TRP A 449 -5.86 2.89 -13.23
N PHE A 450 -7.13 3.32 -13.02
CA PHE A 450 -8.27 2.40 -13.03
C PHE A 450 -8.59 1.83 -14.41
N GLU A 451 -8.28 2.57 -15.48
CA GLU A 451 -8.43 2.09 -16.86
C GLU A 451 -7.42 0.98 -17.18
N HIS A 452 -6.23 1.05 -16.56
CA HIS A 452 -5.12 0.16 -16.88
C HIS A 452 -4.89 -0.96 -15.86
N THR A 453 -5.48 -0.89 -14.67
CA THR A 453 -5.13 -1.81 -13.58
C THR A 453 -5.57 -3.26 -13.82
N ALA A 454 -6.62 -3.50 -14.61
CA ALA A 454 -6.98 -4.84 -15.05
C ALA A 454 -5.86 -5.50 -15.88
N SER A 455 -5.13 -4.70 -16.67
CA SER A 455 -3.96 -5.16 -17.43
C SER A 455 -2.84 -5.62 -16.49
N PHE A 456 -2.59 -4.94 -15.37
CA PHE A 456 -1.60 -5.39 -14.38
C PHE A 456 -1.95 -6.79 -13.85
N ARG A 457 -3.21 -7.04 -13.47
CA ARG A 457 -3.65 -8.37 -13.04
C ARG A 457 -3.54 -9.42 -14.16
N LEU A 458 -3.84 -9.04 -15.41
CA LEU A 458 -3.75 -9.92 -16.57
C LEU A 458 -2.31 -10.37 -16.85
N TYR A 459 -1.37 -9.41 -16.89
CA TYR A 459 0.04 -9.74 -17.12
C TYR A 459 0.67 -10.52 -15.97
N SER A 460 0.15 -10.36 -14.75
CA SER A 460 0.58 -11.11 -13.57
C SER A 460 0.07 -12.56 -13.55
N MET A 461 -0.86 -12.95 -14.43
CA MET A 461 -1.38 -14.33 -14.42
C MET A 461 -0.33 -15.32 -14.85
N LEU A 462 -0.30 -16.50 -14.23
CA LEU A 462 0.43 -17.66 -14.71
C LEU A 462 -0.19 -18.22 -16.00
N PRO A 463 0.55 -19.00 -16.79
CA PRO A 463 -0.01 -19.70 -17.93
C PRO A 463 -1.22 -20.53 -17.54
N ARG A 464 -2.32 -20.36 -18.24
CA ARG A 464 -3.64 -20.88 -17.85
C ARG A 464 -3.69 -22.43 -17.68
N ALA A 465 -2.95 -23.17 -18.46
CA ALA A 465 -2.89 -24.64 -18.33
C ALA A 465 -2.30 -25.12 -16.99
N HIS A 466 -1.72 -24.19 -16.22
CA HIS A 466 -1.02 -24.48 -14.97
C HIS A 466 -1.67 -23.83 -13.75
N TRP A 467 -2.85 -23.23 -13.90
CA TRP A 467 -3.60 -22.69 -12.77
C TRP A 467 -4.02 -23.81 -11.82
N THR A 468 -3.92 -23.55 -10.53
CA THR A 468 -4.34 -24.42 -9.45
C THR A 468 -5.11 -23.59 -8.42
N GLU A 469 -5.80 -24.25 -7.48
CA GLU A 469 -6.49 -23.55 -6.37
C GLU A 469 -5.57 -22.64 -5.55
N ARG A 470 -4.24 -22.80 -5.65
CA ARG A 470 -3.24 -22.07 -4.88
C ARG A 470 -2.18 -21.38 -5.73
N GLY A 471 -2.37 -21.35 -7.04
CA GLY A 471 -1.34 -20.81 -7.91
C GLY A 471 -1.90 -20.40 -9.27
N ASP A 472 -2.28 -19.15 -9.40
CA ASP A 472 -2.80 -18.57 -10.64
C ASP A 472 -2.11 -17.25 -11.00
N LEU A 473 -1.21 -16.74 -10.16
CA LEU A 473 -0.54 -15.46 -10.39
C LEU A 473 0.92 -15.41 -9.97
N MET A 474 1.65 -14.50 -10.62
CA MET A 474 2.99 -14.06 -10.30
C MET A 474 2.91 -12.70 -9.64
N THR A 475 3.48 -12.55 -8.44
CA THR A 475 3.41 -11.29 -7.69
C THR A 475 4.70 -10.99 -6.96
N PHE A 476 5.04 -9.73 -6.86
CA PHE A 476 5.98 -9.17 -5.90
C PHE A 476 5.21 -8.66 -4.67
N ALA A 477 5.92 -8.32 -3.60
CA ALA A 477 5.37 -7.84 -2.35
C ALA A 477 4.65 -8.93 -1.51
N ASP A 478 4.00 -8.53 -0.42
CA ASP A 478 3.33 -9.46 0.48
C ASP A 478 2.17 -10.20 -0.18
N GLY A 479 2.07 -11.48 0.11
CA GLY A 479 0.93 -12.27 -0.29
C GLY A 479 1.25 -13.68 -0.81
N PRO A 480 0.27 -14.54 -0.91
CA PRO A 480 0.41 -15.84 -1.57
C PRO A 480 0.47 -15.68 -3.10
N ARG A 481 0.89 -16.73 -3.78
CA ARG A 481 0.86 -16.80 -5.25
C ARG A 481 -0.55 -17.08 -5.80
N SER A 482 -1.56 -16.56 -5.10
CA SER A 482 -2.97 -16.69 -5.47
C SER A 482 -3.74 -15.49 -4.92
N ASP A 483 -4.90 -15.19 -5.53
CA ASP A 483 -5.79 -14.13 -5.05
C ASP A 483 -6.49 -14.55 -3.75
N TRP A 484 -6.46 -13.68 -2.74
CA TRP A 484 -7.13 -13.93 -1.47
C TRP A 484 -8.66 -13.92 -1.57
N TYR A 485 -9.18 -12.98 -2.35
CA TYR A 485 -10.62 -12.74 -2.46
C TYR A 485 -11.17 -13.03 -3.84
N GLY A 486 -10.33 -13.40 -4.80
CA GLY A 486 -10.66 -13.59 -6.21
C GLY A 486 -11.17 -12.29 -6.84
N PRO A 487 -10.62 -11.83 -7.94
CA PRO A 487 -10.95 -10.52 -8.49
C PRO A 487 -12.11 -10.53 -9.49
N ASP A 488 -12.87 -11.61 -9.65
CA ASP A 488 -13.85 -11.77 -10.71
C ASP A 488 -14.86 -10.60 -10.79
N TYR A 489 -15.47 -10.22 -9.69
CA TYR A 489 -16.39 -9.08 -9.67
C TYR A 489 -15.70 -7.72 -9.90
N MET A 490 -14.45 -7.56 -9.44
CA MET A 490 -13.67 -6.34 -9.72
C MET A 490 -13.33 -6.23 -11.19
N LEU A 491 -12.88 -7.32 -11.81
CA LEU A 491 -12.60 -7.39 -13.23
C LEU A 491 -13.86 -7.11 -14.06
N ARG A 492 -15.03 -7.65 -13.65
CA ARG A 492 -16.33 -7.33 -14.28
C ARG A 492 -16.68 -5.85 -14.13
N LYS A 493 -16.38 -5.24 -12.97
CA LYS A 493 -16.57 -3.79 -12.78
C LYS A 493 -15.69 -2.98 -13.72
N LEU A 494 -14.41 -3.30 -13.79
CA LEU A 494 -13.46 -2.61 -14.69
C LEU A 494 -13.82 -2.83 -16.16
N ALA A 495 -14.21 -4.07 -16.51
CA ALA A 495 -14.70 -4.38 -17.85
C ALA A 495 -15.91 -3.56 -18.24
N ALA A 496 -16.90 -3.45 -17.34
CA ALA A 496 -18.11 -2.64 -17.59
C ALA A 496 -17.79 -1.14 -17.70
N GLU A 497 -16.88 -0.63 -16.86
CA GLU A 497 -16.54 0.80 -16.80
C GLU A 497 -15.78 1.25 -18.05
N TYR A 498 -14.78 0.47 -18.47
CA TYR A 498 -13.86 0.85 -19.54
C TYR A 498 -14.08 0.09 -20.85
N ARG A 499 -15.12 -0.74 -20.92
CA ARG A 499 -15.41 -1.60 -22.08
C ARG A 499 -14.24 -2.56 -22.39
N ASP A 500 -13.55 -3.03 -21.34
CA ASP A 500 -12.38 -3.87 -21.45
C ASP A 500 -12.74 -5.37 -21.60
N GLY A 501 -12.62 -5.87 -22.82
CA GLY A 501 -12.89 -7.27 -23.15
C GLY A 501 -11.88 -8.24 -22.54
N HIS A 502 -10.63 -7.83 -22.29
CA HIS A 502 -9.63 -8.69 -21.66
C HIS A 502 -9.89 -8.86 -20.15
N ALA A 503 -10.32 -7.80 -19.47
CA ALA A 503 -10.78 -7.88 -18.09
C ALA A 503 -12.02 -8.78 -17.96
N GLN A 504 -12.97 -8.67 -18.89
CA GLN A 504 -14.13 -9.55 -18.94
C GLN A 504 -13.73 -11.02 -19.17
N TRP A 505 -12.82 -11.26 -20.13
CA TRP A 505 -12.30 -12.61 -20.40
C TRP A 505 -11.64 -13.23 -19.17
N LEU A 506 -10.78 -12.48 -18.49
CA LEU A 506 -10.07 -12.97 -17.30
C LEU A 506 -11.07 -13.31 -16.18
N ALA A 507 -12.10 -12.46 -15.95
CA ALA A 507 -13.15 -12.73 -14.97
C ALA A 507 -13.90 -14.05 -15.29
N GLU A 508 -14.18 -14.32 -16.56
CA GLU A 508 -14.84 -15.55 -16.97
C GLU A 508 -13.93 -16.79 -16.86
N GLU A 509 -12.63 -16.65 -17.16
CA GLU A 509 -11.66 -17.75 -16.99
C GLU A 509 -11.48 -18.13 -15.53
N LEU A 510 -11.35 -17.13 -14.63
CA LEU A 510 -11.31 -17.37 -13.19
C LEU A 510 -12.57 -18.06 -12.68
N ASP A 511 -13.74 -17.68 -13.19
CA ASP A 511 -15.02 -18.31 -12.85
C ASP A 511 -15.06 -19.77 -13.32
N ARG A 512 -14.66 -20.03 -14.57
CA ARG A 512 -14.58 -21.41 -15.13
C ARG A 512 -13.57 -22.28 -14.37
N ALA A 513 -12.47 -21.69 -13.90
CA ALA A 513 -11.46 -22.40 -13.11
C ALA A 513 -11.87 -22.58 -11.64
N GLY A 514 -12.97 -21.99 -11.17
CA GLY A 514 -13.38 -22.02 -9.77
C GLY A 514 -12.51 -21.16 -8.84
N LEU A 515 -11.76 -20.23 -9.39
CA LEU A 515 -10.83 -19.34 -8.66
C LEU A 515 -11.48 -18.02 -8.23
N CYS A 516 -12.77 -18.03 -7.94
CA CYS A 516 -13.53 -16.87 -7.50
C CYS A 516 -13.74 -16.85 -6.00
N SER A 517 -13.66 -15.67 -5.42
CA SER A 517 -13.95 -15.45 -4.02
C SER A 517 -15.40 -15.75 -3.67
N SER A 518 -15.61 -16.15 -2.42
CA SER A 518 -16.95 -16.21 -1.79
C SER A 518 -17.24 -14.98 -0.91
N ALA A 519 -16.34 -14.01 -0.84
CA ALA A 519 -16.48 -12.88 0.08
C ALA A 519 -17.61 -11.91 -0.34
N ALA A 520 -17.45 -11.17 -1.41
CA ALA A 520 -18.39 -10.15 -1.85
C ALA A 520 -19.13 -10.54 -3.14
N VAL A 521 -19.62 -11.80 -3.21
CA VAL A 521 -20.27 -12.34 -4.44
C VAL A 521 -21.49 -11.53 -4.89
N PHE A 522 -22.13 -10.78 -3.99
CA PHE A 522 -23.24 -9.89 -4.31
C PHE A 522 -22.85 -8.83 -5.37
N LEU A 523 -21.57 -8.46 -5.46
CA LEU A 523 -21.06 -7.48 -6.42
C LEU A 523 -21.16 -7.97 -7.86
N ASN A 524 -21.10 -9.28 -8.11
CA ASN A 524 -21.31 -9.82 -9.46
C ASN A 524 -22.67 -9.44 -10.04
N LEU A 525 -23.72 -9.36 -9.20
CA LEU A 525 -25.05 -8.93 -9.65
C LEU A 525 -25.14 -7.42 -9.85
N LEU A 526 -24.31 -6.64 -9.17
CA LEU A 526 -24.34 -5.19 -9.24
C LEU A 526 -23.44 -4.63 -10.36
N TRP A 527 -22.34 -5.32 -10.68
CA TRP A 527 -21.26 -4.79 -11.51
C TRP A 527 -21.12 -5.44 -12.89
N VAL A 528 -21.77 -6.56 -13.15
CA VAL A 528 -21.68 -7.21 -14.45
C VAL A 528 -22.39 -6.39 -15.52
N ASP A 529 -21.75 -6.18 -16.67
CA ASP A 529 -22.35 -5.70 -17.91
C ASP A 529 -22.19 -6.78 -19.00
N PRO A 530 -23.24 -7.53 -19.31
CA PRO A 530 -23.18 -8.60 -20.31
C PRO A 530 -23.01 -8.08 -21.75
N SER A 531 -23.04 -6.78 -21.97
CA SER A 531 -22.79 -6.19 -23.30
C SER A 531 -21.29 -6.06 -23.61
N VAL A 532 -20.41 -6.31 -22.64
CA VAL A 532 -18.95 -6.35 -22.85
C VAL A 532 -18.56 -7.76 -23.28
N PRO A 533 -18.05 -7.95 -24.52
CA PRO A 533 -17.61 -9.26 -24.97
C PRO A 533 -16.28 -9.64 -24.31
N ALA A 534 -16.12 -10.91 -23.94
CA ALA A 534 -14.85 -11.45 -23.52
C ALA A 534 -13.86 -11.57 -24.68
N VAL A 535 -12.67 -11.04 -24.53
CA VAL A 535 -11.60 -11.06 -25.55
C VAL A 535 -10.37 -11.74 -24.96
N PRO A 536 -9.91 -12.90 -25.52
CA PRO A 536 -8.68 -13.53 -25.06
C PRO A 536 -7.45 -12.63 -25.26
N PRO A 537 -6.37 -12.77 -24.46
CA PRO A 537 -5.21 -11.88 -24.53
C PRO A 537 -4.24 -12.20 -25.70
N THR A 538 -4.63 -13.03 -26.65
CA THR A 538 -3.75 -13.49 -27.74
C THR A 538 -3.28 -12.39 -28.69
N ASP A 539 -3.92 -11.24 -28.68
CA ASP A 539 -3.55 -10.03 -29.42
C ASP A 539 -2.69 -9.05 -28.62
N LEU A 540 -2.49 -9.31 -27.32
CA LEU A 540 -1.68 -8.45 -26.47
C LEU A 540 -0.17 -8.71 -26.68
N PRO A 541 0.68 -7.68 -26.51
CA PRO A 541 2.12 -7.85 -26.50
C PRO A 541 2.58 -8.87 -25.46
N VAL A 542 3.58 -9.66 -25.80
CA VAL A 542 4.20 -10.62 -24.85
C VAL A 542 5.20 -9.95 -23.91
N PHE A 543 5.44 -8.67 -24.10
CA PHE A 543 6.27 -7.82 -23.27
C PHE A 543 5.43 -6.64 -22.74
N LYS A 544 5.47 -6.40 -21.44
CA LYS A 544 4.80 -5.25 -20.83
C LYS A 544 5.68 -4.63 -19.76
N HIS A 545 5.91 -3.35 -19.87
CA HIS A 545 6.56 -2.51 -18.86
C HIS A 545 5.49 -1.64 -18.19
N PHE A 546 5.40 -1.70 -16.87
CA PHE A 546 4.64 -0.81 -16.02
C PHE A 546 5.61 0.22 -15.47
N ASP A 547 5.61 1.41 -16.08
CA ASP A 547 6.67 2.42 -15.93
C ASP A 547 6.71 3.06 -14.53
N ASP A 548 5.55 3.16 -13.86
CA ASP A 548 5.49 3.83 -12.55
C ASP A 548 6.18 3.03 -11.44
N LEU A 549 6.00 1.72 -11.46
CA LEU A 549 6.65 0.81 -10.51
C LEU A 549 7.88 0.11 -11.10
N ASP A 550 8.20 0.37 -12.37
CA ASP A 550 9.27 -0.30 -13.10
C ASP A 550 9.21 -1.84 -12.93
N ILE A 551 8.03 -2.40 -13.21
CA ILE A 551 7.79 -3.84 -13.27
C ILE A 551 7.63 -4.25 -14.73
N VAL A 552 8.40 -5.26 -15.17
CA VAL A 552 8.34 -5.80 -16.52
C VAL A 552 7.91 -7.26 -16.49
N PHE A 553 6.95 -7.61 -17.33
CA PHE A 553 6.58 -8.99 -17.64
C PHE A 553 7.04 -9.36 -19.05
N MET A 554 7.71 -10.51 -19.14
CA MET A 554 8.23 -11.08 -20.38
C MET A 554 7.64 -12.48 -20.54
N ARG A 555 6.90 -12.71 -21.61
CA ARG A 555 6.23 -14.00 -21.88
C ARG A 555 6.73 -14.58 -23.20
N SER A 556 6.67 -15.90 -23.36
CA SER A 556 6.93 -16.54 -24.65
C SER A 556 5.70 -16.53 -25.57
N GLY A 557 4.51 -16.39 -25.02
CA GLY A 557 3.23 -16.35 -25.74
C GLY A 557 2.04 -16.13 -24.80
N TRP A 558 0.83 -16.43 -25.32
CA TRP A 558 -0.45 -16.38 -24.61
C TRP A 558 -1.27 -17.67 -24.81
N GLU A 559 -0.64 -18.77 -25.19
CA GLU A 559 -1.30 -20.03 -25.54
C GLU A 559 -1.76 -20.81 -24.30
N GLY A 560 -1.26 -20.45 -23.12
CA GLY A 560 -1.65 -21.01 -21.82
C GLY A 560 -0.63 -21.96 -21.19
N ASP A 561 0.50 -22.22 -21.85
CA ASP A 561 1.63 -23.02 -21.33
C ASP A 561 3.00 -22.32 -21.52
N GLU A 562 2.97 -21.03 -21.75
CA GLU A 562 4.13 -20.18 -21.99
C GLU A 562 5.07 -20.06 -20.79
N SER A 563 6.34 -19.69 -21.04
CA SER A 563 7.29 -19.25 -20.04
C SER A 563 7.06 -17.78 -19.69
N VAL A 564 7.16 -17.42 -18.41
CA VAL A 564 6.96 -16.05 -17.90
C VAL A 564 8.07 -15.68 -16.93
N LEU A 565 8.71 -14.53 -17.18
CA LEU A 565 9.59 -13.87 -16.23
C LEU A 565 9.00 -12.51 -15.88
N ALA A 566 8.94 -12.20 -14.57
CA ALA A 566 8.69 -10.85 -14.09
C ALA A 566 9.98 -10.29 -13.48
N PHE A 567 10.29 -9.02 -13.79
CA PHE A 567 11.45 -8.28 -13.25
C PHE A 567 10.99 -6.96 -12.67
N LYS A 568 11.45 -6.62 -11.48
CA LYS A 568 11.12 -5.36 -10.78
C LYS A 568 12.38 -4.58 -10.47
N CYS A 569 12.41 -3.31 -10.89
CA CYS A 569 13.51 -2.39 -10.58
C CYS A 569 13.00 -0.95 -10.47
N GLY A 570 12.00 -0.71 -9.64
CA GLY A 570 11.41 0.61 -9.45
C GLY A 570 11.33 1.04 -7.98
N PRO A 571 10.94 2.29 -7.74
CA PRO A 571 10.72 2.79 -6.39
C PRO A 571 9.54 2.06 -5.73
N TYR A 572 9.62 1.90 -4.42
CA TYR A 572 8.71 1.07 -3.64
C TYR A 572 7.22 1.47 -3.73
N ILE A 573 6.92 2.77 -3.92
CA ILE A 573 5.55 3.30 -4.06
C ILE A 573 5.25 3.84 -5.47
N GLY A 574 6.14 3.66 -6.43
CA GLY A 574 6.07 4.24 -7.76
C GLY A 574 6.71 5.63 -7.87
N HIS A 575 7.13 5.99 -9.09
CA HIS A 575 7.76 7.27 -9.38
C HIS A 575 6.82 8.44 -9.10
N HIS A 576 5.55 8.30 -9.48
CA HIS A 576 4.54 9.33 -9.31
C HIS A 576 4.31 9.69 -7.83
N ALA A 577 4.11 8.70 -6.98
CA ALA A 577 3.93 8.93 -5.56
C ALA A 577 5.22 9.40 -4.87
N LEU A 578 6.39 8.89 -5.27
CA LEU A 578 7.68 9.30 -4.74
C LEU A 578 7.97 10.78 -5.01
N GLU A 579 7.59 11.30 -6.18
CA GLU A 579 7.69 12.74 -6.49
C GLU A 579 6.75 13.59 -5.64
N ARG A 580 5.54 13.07 -5.35
CA ARG A 580 4.50 13.81 -4.64
C ARG A 580 4.76 13.94 -3.15
N TYR A 581 5.14 12.85 -2.48
CA TYR A 581 5.22 12.80 -1.02
C TYR A 581 6.66 12.88 -0.50
N SER A 582 6.84 13.54 0.66
CA SER A 582 8.09 13.57 1.42
C SER A 582 8.07 12.65 2.65
N TYR A 583 7.08 11.76 2.72
CA TYR A 583 6.91 10.71 3.72
C TYR A 583 6.35 9.47 3.02
N ASP A 584 6.36 8.32 3.69
CA ASP A 584 5.80 7.09 3.16
C ASP A 584 4.26 7.11 3.25
N PRO A 585 3.53 7.23 2.12
CA PRO A 585 2.07 7.26 2.12
C PRO A 585 1.43 5.86 2.07
N GLY A 586 2.18 4.78 2.39
CA GLY A 586 1.60 3.45 2.46
C GLY A 586 2.39 2.30 1.82
N GLY A 587 3.73 2.35 1.84
CA GLY A 587 4.59 1.29 1.28
C GLY A 587 4.77 0.05 2.15
N GLY A 588 3.97 -0.15 3.21
CA GLY A 588 4.20 -1.18 4.22
C GLY A 588 4.30 -2.62 3.73
N HIS A 589 3.55 -3.00 2.68
CA HIS A 589 3.51 -4.36 2.13
C HIS A 589 4.56 -4.63 1.06
N VAL A 590 5.34 -3.65 0.63
CA VAL A 590 6.40 -3.85 -0.36
C VAL A 590 7.61 -4.55 0.26
N HIS A 591 8.47 -5.08 -0.61
CA HIS A 591 9.71 -5.76 -0.22
C HIS A 591 10.95 -4.95 -0.63
N PRO A 592 12.11 -5.18 0.02
CA PRO A 592 13.40 -4.67 -0.43
C PRO A 592 13.91 -5.52 -1.61
N ASP A 593 13.18 -5.49 -2.73
CA ASP A 593 13.26 -6.40 -3.85
C ASP A 593 13.66 -5.73 -5.17
N ALA A 594 14.19 -4.50 -5.12
CA ALA A 594 14.67 -3.85 -6.32
C ALA A 594 15.77 -4.69 -7.00
N GLY A 595 15.60 -4.90 -8.31
CA GLY A 595 16.45 -5.79 -9.09
C GLY A 595 16.09 -7.28 -8.97
N SER A 596 15.05 -7.65 -8.24
CA SER A 596 14.58 -9.04 -8.15
C SER A 596 13.77 -9.47 -9.37
N PHE A 597 13.70 -10.77 -9.59
CA PHE A 597 12.91 -11.36 -10.65
C PHE A 597 12.30 -12.70 -10.23
N LEU A 598 11.22 -13.07 -10.88
CA LEU A 598 10.49 -14.34 -10.71
C LEU A 598 10.44 -15.08 -12.04
N LEU A 599 10.49 -16.40 -12.02
CA LEU A 599 10.49 -17.22 -13.24
C LEU A 599 9.55 -18.43 -13.10
N PHE A 600 8.59 -18.52 -14.01
CA PHE A 600 7.75 -19.69 -14.21
C PHE A 600 7.93 -20.23 -15.62
N ALA A 601 8.24 -21.49 -15.78
CA ALA A 601 8.38 -22.12 -17.09
C ALA A 601 8.10 -23.62 -17.05
N HIS A 602 7.61 -24.19 -18.16
CA HIS A 602 7.28 -25.61 -18.28
C HIS A 602 6.37 -26.15 -17.19
N GLY A 603 5.49 -25.27 -16.63
CA GLY A 603 4.51 -25.67 -15.62
C GLY A 603 5.00 -25.73 -14.20
N ASP A 604 6.17 -25.17 -13.89
CA ASP A 604 6.72 -25.05 -12.55
C ASP A 604 7.29 -23.66 -12.24
N TRP A 605 7.21 -23.29 -10.96
CA TRP A 605 7.99 -22.20 -10.41
C TRP A 605 9.46 -22.60 -10.32
N LEU A 606 10.32 -21.89 -11.00
CA LEU A 606 11.75 -22.17 -11.09
C LEU A 606 12.61 -21.16 -10.33
N ILE A 607 12.16 -19.89 -10.25
CA ILE A 607 12.69 -18.85 -9.37
C ILE A 607 11.52 -18.17 -8.70
N VAL A 608 11.59 -18.04 -7.38
CA VAL A 608 10.51 -17.54 -6.51
C VAL A 608 10.98 -16.45 -5.57
N ASP A 609 10.06 -15.80 -4.87
CA ASP A 609 10.32 -14.97 -3.70
C ASP A 609 9.84 -15.64 -2.40
N ASP A 610 10.00 -14.95 -1.29
CA ASP A 610 9.69 -15.41 0.06
C ASP A 610 8.22 -15.23 0.48
N GLY A 611 7.41 -14.55 -0.32
CA GLY A 611 6.00 -14.30 -0.02
C GLY A 611 5.79 -13.33 1.15
N TYR A 612 4.96 -13.69 2.14
CA TYR A 612 4.56 -12.80 3.24
C TYR A 612 5.44 -12.99 4.48
N THR A 613 6.63 -12.40 4.47
CA THR A 613 7.65 -12.59 5.51
C THR A 613 8.24 -11.27 6.03
N TRP A 614 9.22 -11.37 6.91
CA TRP A 614 10.04 -10.26 7.39
C TRP A 614 10.80 -9.63 6.23
N LYS A 615 10.78 -8.30 6.12
CA LYS A 615 11.38 -7.58 5.00
C LYS A 615 12.90 -7.68 5.04
N THR A 616 13.47 -8.48 4.13
CA THR A 616 14.90 -8.77 4.07
C THR A 616 15.37 -8.93 2.63
N THR A 617 16.37 -8.14 2.22
CA THR A 617 16.94 -8.20 0.86
C THR A 617 17.51 -9.59 0.53
N ALA A 618 18.07 -10.28 1.52
CA ALA A 618 18.62 -11.62 1.35
C ALA A 618 17.58 -12.70 1.06
N TYR A 619 16.27 -12.42 1.18
CA TYR A 619 15.19 -13.31 0.78
C TYR A 619 14.75 -13.09 -0.68
N GLN A 620 15.29 -12.08 -1.35
CA GLN A 620 14.96 -11.67 -2.71
C GLN A 620 16.01 -12.13 -3.71
N ASN A 621 15.64 -12.24 -4.99
CA ASN A 621 16.55 -12.63 -6.08
C ASN A 621 17.39 -11.42 -6.54
N THR A 622 18.12 -10.81 -5.64
CA THR A 622 18.94 -9.61 -5.85
C THR A 622 20.30 -9.72 -5.13
N VAL A 623 20.95 -8.63 -4.83
CA VAL A 623 22.33 -8.60 -4.29
C VAL A 623 22.35 -8.13 -2.84
N VAL A 624 23.21 -8.70 -2.02
CA VAL A 624 23.59 -8.18 -0.71
C VAL A 624 25.07 -7.80 -0.75
N VAL A 625 25.43 -6.64 -0.18
CA VAL A 625 26.80 -6.11 -0.22
C VAL A 625 27.36 -6.01 1.21
N ASN A 626 28.40 -6.77 1.53
CA ASN A 626 29.01 -6.85 2.87
C ASN A 626 27.98 -7.23 3.98
N GLY A 627 26.97 -8.02 3.65
CA GLY A 627 25.87 -8.36 4.55
C GLY A 627 24.85 -7.22 4.75
N ILE A 628 24.90 -6.14 3.95
CA ILE A 628 24.01 -4.98 4.00
C ILE A 628 23.07 -5.03 2.79
N GLY A 629 21.78 -4.97 3.03
CA GLY A 629 20.74 -4.97 2.01
C GLY A 629 20.22 -3.57 1.67
N GLN A 630 19.04 -3.55 1.10
CA GLN A 630 18.35 -2.34 0.64
C GLN A 630 17.74 -1.57 1.81
N GLU A 631 17.43 -0.29 1.57
CA GLU A 631 16.65 0.53 2.50
C GLU A 631 15.27 -0.09 2.72
N GLY A 632 14.66 0.18 3.86
CA GLY A 632 13.33 -0.30 4.21
C GLY A 632 13.27 -1.72 4.76
N GLU A 633 14.37 -2.49 4.75
CA GLU A 633 14.44 -3.82 5.35
C GLU A 633 14.62 -3.78 6.88
N GLY A 634 14.34 -4.89 7.55
CA GLY A 634 14.61 -5.08 8.98
C GLY A 634 13.36 -5.05 9.86
N GLY A 635 12.17 -5.24 9.29
CA GLY A 635 10.89 -5.25 10.00
C GLY A 635 9.82 -6.10 9.35
N ALA A 636 8.70 -6.24 10.03
CA ALA A 636 7.47 -6.83 9.48
C ALA A 636 6.85 -5.97 8.38
N TRP A 637 7.11 -4.66 8.43
CA TRP A 637 6.66 -3.66 7.47
C TRP A 637 7.86 -3.00 6.83
N PHE A 638 7.77 -2.70 5.55
CA PHE A 638 8.79 -1.93 4.85
C PHE A 638 8.81 -0.48 5.34
N ASP A 639 9.98 0.05 5.70
CA ASP A 639 10.15 1.45 6.10
C ASP A 639 10.73 2.28 4.94
N GLY A 640 9.85 2.83 4.12
CA GLY A 640 10.22 3.70 2.99
C GLY A 640 10.39 5.18 3.33
N GLY A 641 10.29 5.57 4.60
CA GLY A 641 10.28 6.98 5.02
C GLY A 641 11.48 7.78 4.53
N ARG A 642 12.70 7.22 4.61
CA ARG A 642 13.93 7.85 4.13
C ARG A 642 13.97 7.97 2.60
N LEU A 643 13.61 6.91 1.87
CA LEU A 643 13.59 6.91 0.41
C LEU A 643 12.63 7.97 -0.13
N SER A 644 11.45 8.07 0.48
CA SER A 644 10.45 9.08 0.12
C SER A 644 10.94 10.50 0.44
N ALA A 645 11.54 10.72 1.61
CA ALA A 645 12.07 12.03 1.99
C ALA A 645 13.20 12.49 1.07
N GLU A 646 14.10 11.60 0.68
CA GLU A 646 15.22 11.90 -0.23
C GLU A 646 14.82 11.89 -1.71
N LYS A 647 13.58 11.53 -2.04
CA LYS A 647 13.10 11.38 -3.44
C LYS A 647 13.97 10.41 -4.24
N ARG A 648 14.33 9.31 -3.62
CA ARG A 648 15.31 8.37 -4.12
C ARG A 648 14.64 7.04 -4.48
N GLY A 649 15.03 6.43 -5.59
CA GLY A 649 14.54 5.13 -5.99
C GLY A 649 15.35 4.51 -7.13
N PRO A 650 15.35 3.18 -7.22
CA PRO A 650 15.83 2.45 -8.40
C PRO A 650 14.94 2.73 -9.60
N ARG A 651 15.40 2.36 -10.80
CA ARG A 651 14.63 2.56 -12.05
C ARG A 651 15.11 1.68 -13.18
N ILE A 652 14.24 1.42 -14.15
CA ILE A 652 14.58 0.83 -15.42
C ILE A 652 15.13 1.93 -16.35
N LEU A 653 16.33 1.71 -16.89
CA LEU A 653 17.01 2.62 -17.80
C LEU A 653 16.72 2.31 -19.27
N ARG A 654 16.37 1.05 -19.57
CA ARG A 654 16.10 0.53 -20.90
C ARG A 654 15.14 -0.63 -20.84
N ALA A 655 14.17 -0.68 -21.74
CA ALA A 655 13.20 -1.75 -21.87
C ALA A 655 12.86 -1.93 -23.34
N ASP A 656 13.52 -2.88 -24.02
CA ASP A 656 13.37 -3.15 -25.45
C ASP A 656 12.68 -4.48 -25.69
N HIS A 657 11.81 -4.51 -26.67
CA HIS A 657 11.12 -5.70 -27.14
C HIS A 657 11.42 -5.99 -28.62
N ALA A 658 11.69 -7.26 -28.93
CA ALA A 658 11.74 -7.81 -30.28
C ALA A 658 11.08 -9.20 -30.30
N ALA A 659 10.76 -9.69 -31.50
CA ALA A 659 10.04 -10.96 -31.63
C ALA A 659 10.78 -12.17 -31.01
N ASP A 660 12.11 -12.18 -31.09
CA ASP A 660 12.96 -13.27 -30.59
C ASP A 660 13.58 -13.00 -29.22
N ARG A 661 13.48 -11.74 -28.71
CA ARG A 661 14.11 -11.36 -27.46
C ARG A 661 13.50 -10.12 -26.82
N ASP A 662 13.70 -9.99 -25.50
CA ASP A 662 13.50 -8.76 -24.74
C ASP A 662 14.81 -8.38 -24.03
N TYR A 663 15.02 -7.09 -23.82
CA TYR A 663 16.21 -6.61 -23.13
C TYR A 663 15.87 -5.45 -22.19
N VAL A 664 16.18 -5.64 -20.90
CA VAL A 664 15.92 -4.66 -19.85
C VAL A 664 17.20 -4.35 -19.10
N ILE A 665 17.41 -3.09 -18.73
CA ILE A 665 18.48 -2.65 -17.83
C ILE A 665 17.86 -1.91 -16.66
N GLY A 666 18.05 -2.43 -15.46
CA GLY A 666 17.66 -1.78 -14.20
C GLY A 666 18.88 -1.18 -13.47
N ASP A 667 18.77 0.07 -13.02
CA ASP A 667 19.68 0.70 -12.07
C ASP A 667 19.14 0.54 -10.65
N VAL A 668 19.72 -0.37 -9.91
CA VAL A 668 19.32 -0.74 -8.54
C VAL A 668 20.05 0.08 -7.48
N THR A 669 21.06 0.86 -7.87
CA THR A 669 22.02 1.53 -6.97
C THR A 669 21.35 2.34 -5.87
N ALA A 670 20.30 3.09 -6.21
CA ALA A 670 19.60 3.99 -5.29
C ALA A 670 18.78 3.27 -4.21
N ALA A 671 18.55 1.96 -4.33
CA ALA A 671 17.79 1.19 -3.35
C ALA A 671 18.58 0.87 -2.07
N TYR A 672 19.91 0.92 -2.13
CA TYR A 672 20.77 0.45 -1.05
C TYR A 672 21.01 1.50 0.04
N LYS A 673 21.23 0.99 1.26
CA LYS A 673 21.73 1.79 2.39
C LYS A 673 23.11 2.36 2.05
N PRO A 674 23.42 3.62 2.43
CA PRO A 674 24.74 4.22 2.17
C PRO A 674 25.89 3.41 2.74
N GLU A 675 25.68 2.71 3.84
CA GLU A 675 26.67 1.86 4.52
C GLU A 675 27.14 0.69 3.67
N ALA A 676 26.35 0.27 2.68
CA ALA A 676 26.76 -0.73 1.68
C ALA A 676 27.91 -0.22 0.81
N GLY A 677 28.12 1.10 0.76
CA GLY A 677 29.17 1.71 -0.04
C GLY A 677 29.01 1.49 -1.55
N LEU A 678 27.80 1.10 -2.00
CA LEU A 678 27.54 0.77 -3.41
C LEU A 678 27.55 2.03 -4.26
N ARG A 679 28.33 2.04 -5.34
CA ARG A 679 28.41 3.13 -6.33
C ARG A 679 27.63 2.82 -7.58
N ARG A 680 27.52 1.53 -7.91
CA ARG A 680 26.81 1.06 -9.10
C ARG A 680 26.30 -0.35 -8.86
N PHE A 681 25.04 -0.55 -9.19
CA PHE A 681 24.46 -1.86 -9.44
C PHE A 681 23.52 -1.74 -10.64
N LEU A 682 24.01 -2.16 -11.81
CA LEU A 682 23.17 -2.34 -12.98
C LEU A 682 22.89 -3.83 -13.17
N ARG A 683 21.61 -4.20 -13.28
CA ARG A 683 21.18 -5.54 -13.65
C ARG A 683 20.60 -5.52 -15.05
N HIS A 684 21.18 -6.32 -15.93
CA HIS A 684 20.67 -6.52 -17.26
C HIS A 684 19.91 -7.84 -17.31
N VAL A 685 18.74 -7.84 -17.94
CA VAL A 685 17.94 -9.05 -18.20
C VAL A 685 17.73 -9.15 -19.69
N LEU A 686 18.38 -10.11 -20.32
CA LEU A 686 18.16 -10.45 -21.73
C LEU A 686 17.39 -11.77 -21.80
N TYR A 687 16.16 -11.72 -22.28
CA TYR A 687 15.35 -12.88 -22.54
C TYR A 687 15.49 -13.31 -24.01
N LEU A 688 15.94 -14.51 -24.25
CA LEU A 688 16.04 -15.15 -25.58
C LEU A 688 14.97 -16.23 -25.66
N ARG A 689 13.89 -15.95 -26.39
CA ARG A 689 12.73 -16.83 -26.46
C ARG A 689 13.07 -18.22 -27.03
N PRO A 690 12.40 -19.29 -26.54
CA PRO A 690 11.34 -19.25 -25.51
C PRO A 690 11.84 -19.45 -24.06
N ASP A 691 13.02 -20.00 -23.82
CA ASP A 691 13.38 -20.61 -22.53
C ASP A 691 14.79 -20.26 -22.03
N CYS A 692 15.41 -19.19 -22.53
CA CYS A 692 16.74 -18.78 -22.09
C CYS A 692 16.76 -17.32 -21.62
N TRP A 693 17.31 -17.08 -20.44
CA TRP A 693 17.53 -15.72 -19.91
C TRP A 693 18.99 -15.55 -19.53
N VAL A 694 19.53 -14.37 -19.81
CA VAL A 694 20.87 -13.95 -19.39
C VAL A 694 20.72 -12.78 -18.43
N ILE A 695 21.18 -12.97 -17.20
CA ILE A 695 21.28 -11.92 -16.20
C ILE A 695 22.74 -11.48 -16.14
N LEU A 696 23.01 -10.19 -16.34
CA LEU A 696 24.34 -9.60 -16.17
C LEU A 696 24.28 -8.59 -15.04
N ASP A 697 25.05 -8.82 -14.00
CA ASP A 697 25.21 -7.90 -12.86
C ASP A 697 26.54 -7.15 -12.96
N GLU A 698 26.46 -5.81 -13.00
CA GLU A 698 27.58 -4.91 -12.90
C GLU A 698 27.58 -4.25 -11.52
N LEU A 699 28.57 -4.61 -10.70
CA LEU A 699 28.65 -4.17 -9.32
C LEU A 699 29.94 -3.38 -9.08
N GLU A 700 29.81 -2.19 -8.48
CA GLU A 700 30.93 -1.34 -8.07
C GLU A 700 30.68 -0.75 -6.68
N ALA A 701 31.64 -0.89 -5.78
CA ALA A 701 31.60 -0.30 -4.45
C ALA A 701 32.72 0.73 -4.25
N SER A 702 32.60 1.56 -3.22
CA SER A 702 33.56 2.59 -2.86
C SER A 702 34.87 2.06 -2.24
N SER A 703 34.84 0.82 -1.80
CA SER A 703 35.96 0.08 -1.19
C SER A 703 35.81 -1.41 -1.50
N PRO A 704 36.88 -2.21 -1.36
CA PRO A 704 36.81 -3.65 -1.55
C PRO A 704 35.69 -4.29 -0.72
N SER A 705 34.76 -4.95 -1.39
CA SER A 705 33.50 -5.47 -0.83
C SER A 705 33.21 -6.89 -1.26
N THR A 706 32.39 -7.59 -0.49
CA THR A 706 31.79 -8.88 -0.86
C THR A 706 30.42 -8.60 -1.45
N PHE A 707 30.19 -9.09 -2.66
CA PHE A 707 28.90 -9.05 -3.34
C PHE A 707 28.30 -10.46 -3.34
N GLU A 708 27.10 -10.61 -2.80
CA GLU A 708 26.38 -11.87 -2.71
C GLU A 708 25.12 -11.78 -3.57
N VAL A 709 25.10 -12.50 -4.70
CA VAL A 709 23.95 -12.59 -5.61
C VAL A 709 23.12 -13.79 -5.20
N HIS A 710 21.85 -13.56 -4.85
CA HIS A 710 20.95 -14.59 -4.35
C HIS A 710 19.92 -15.02 -5.41
N PHE A 711 19.61 -16.31 -5.40
CA PHE A 711 18.53 -16.95 -6.17
C PHE A 711 17.76 -17.88 -5.22
N HIS A 712 16.43 -17.91 -5.34
CA HIS A 712 15.55 -18.72 -4.52
C HIS A 712 14.63 -19.59 -5.37
N ALA A 713 14.33 -20.78 -4.88
CA ALA A 713 13.46 -21.72 -5.58
C ALA A 713 12.65 -22.56 -4.57
N ASP A 714 11.56 -23.18 -5.05
CA ASP A 714 10.79 -24.17 -4.27
C ASP A 714 11.50 -25.53 -4.20
N PHE A 715 12.49 -25.77 -5.07
CA PHE A 715 13.22 -27.04 -5.20
C PHE A 715 14.73 -26.81 -5.05
N PRO A 716 15.51 -27.83 -4.58
CA PRO A 716 16.93 -27.68 -4.33
C PRO A 716 17.75 -27.33 -5.57
N PHE A 717 18.74 -26.46 -5.39
CA PHE A 717 19.78 -26.17 -6.37
C PHE A 717 20.86 -27.29 -6.30
N VAL A 718 20.85 -28.20 -7.25
CA VAL A 718 21.77 -29.35 -7.29
C VAL A 718 22.95 -29.04 -8.18
N ARG A 719 24.16 -28.99 -7.60
CA ARG A 719 25.39 -28.72 -8.35
C ARG A 719 25.72 -29.86 -9.31
N GLN A 720 26.09 -29.51 -10.54
CA GLN A 720 26.51 -30.44 -11.60
C GLN A 720 28.03 -30.53 -11.70
N GLU A 721 28.55 -31.53 -12.43
CA GLU A 721 29.98 -31.74 -12.62
C GLU A 721 30.68 -30.56 -13.33
N ASP A 722 29.97 -29.85 -14.19
CA ASP A 722 30.47 -28.66 -14.90
C ASP A 722 30.38 -27.35 -14.10
N GLY A 723 30.00 -27.44 -12.82
CA GLY A 723 29.88 -26.30 -11.92
C GLY A 723 28.56 -25.56 -11.99
N SER A 724 27.67 -25.86 -12.96
CA SER A 724 26.31 -25.30 -13.02
C SER A 724 25.42 -25.89 -11.92
N PHE A 725 24.24 -25.32 -11.73
CA PHE A 725 23.23 -25.81 -10.81
C PHE A 725 21.93 -26.14 -11.57
N VAL A 726 21.23 -27.17 -11.12
CA VAL A 726 19.92 -27.53 -11.68
C VAL A 726 18.90 -27.51 -10.55
N VAL A 727 17.82 -26.75 -10.78
CA VAL A 727 16.56 -26.83 -10.06
C VAL A 727 15.64 -27.73 -10.87
N ARG A 728 15.07 -28.75 -10.24
CA ARG A 728 14.18 -29.70 -10.92
C ARG A 728 12.83 -29.74 -10.22
N GLY A 729 11.84 -29.18 -10.87
CA GLY A 729 10.44 -29.24 -10.47
C GLY A 729 9.78 -30.56 -10.89
N GLN A 730 8.45 -30.58 -10.86
CA GLN A 730 7.65 -31.73 -11.25
C GLN A 730 7.52 -31.88 -12.78
N LYS A 731 7.39 -30.76 -13.49
CA LYS A 731 7.17 -30.67 -14.94
C LYS A 731 8.32 -29.94 -15.64
N GLY A 732 8.87 -28.92 -15.02
CA GLY A 732 9.94 -28.09 -15.51
C GLY A 732 11.26 -28.28 -14.76
N ALA A 733 12.35 -27.87 -15.38
CA ALA A 733 13.66 -27.77 -14.76
C ALA A 733 14.38 -26.50 -15.24
N LEU A 734 15.26 -25.98 -14.40
CA LEU A 734 16.10 -24.82 -14.70
C LEU A 734 17.56 -25.19 -14.51
N ARG A 735 18.38 -24.93 -15.50
CA ARG A 735 19.84 -24.91 -15.34
C ARG A 735 20.30 -23.48 -15.16
N LEU A 736 21.04 -23.22 -14.11
CA LEU A 736 21.69 -21.97 -13.79
C LEU A 736 23.20 -22.13 -13.94
N THR A 737 23.81 -21.32 -14.82
CA THR A 737 25.26 -21.28 -15.04
C THR A 737 25.77 -19.90 -14.72
N ALA A 738 26.53 -19.78 -13.63
CA ALA A 738 27.18 -18.54 -13.21
C ALA A 738 28.58 -18.44 -13.80
N LEU A 739 28.88 -17.38 -14.50
CA LEU A 739 30.14 -17.11 -15.21
C LEU A 739 30.70 -15.74 -14.78
N SER A 740 31.97 -15.71 -14.42
CA SER A 740 32.71 -14.47 -14.15
C SER A 740 34.16 -14.65 -14.60
N LYS A 741 34.84 -13.54 -14.86
CA LYS A 741 36.31 -13.54 -14.98
C LYS A 741 37.02 -13.52 -13.65
N ASP A 742 36.31 -13.05 -12.63
CA ASP A 742 36.80 -13.08 -11.26
C ASP A 742 36.54 -14.45 -10.63
N GLU A 743 37.33 -14.80 -9.62
CA GLU A 743 37.02 -16.00 -8.85
C GLU A 743 35.76 -15.81 -8.05
N VAL A 744 34.79 -16.71 -8.25
CA VAL A 744 33.52 -16.72 -7.55
C VAL A 744 33.26 -18.08 -6.91
N SER A 745 32.64 -18.05 -5.74
CA SER A 745 32.14 -19.24 -5.08
C SER A 745 30.63 -19.31 -5.19
N ALA A 746 30.08 -20.52 -5.23
CA ALA A 746 28.63 -20.72 -5.28
C ALA A 746 28.22 -21.77 -4.25
N ARG A 747 27.23 -21.45 -3.41
CA ARG A 747 26.72 -22.27 -2.33
C ARG A 747 25.22 -22.41 -2.43
N SER A 748 24.71 -23.64 -2.50
CA SER A 748 23.28 -23.94 -2.29
C SER A 748 23.03 -24.29 -0.82
N TRP A 749 21.92 -23.79 -0.27
CA TRP A 749 21.55 -24.00 1.13
C TRP A 749 20.07 -23.77 1.35
N ARG A 750 19.57 -24.16 2.52
CA ARG A 750 18.21 -23.85 2.95
C ARG A 750 18.24 -22.60 3.82
N GLN A 751 17.51 -21.62 3.41
CA GLN A 751 17.37 -20.36 4.12
C GLN A 751 16.10 -20.36 4.96
N GLY A 752 16.27 -20.20 6.28
CA GLY A 752 15.14 -20.03 7.19
C GLY A 752 14.49 -18.67 6.97
N LEU A 753 13.18 -18.64 6.92
CA LEU A 753 12.37 -17.43 6.80
C LEU A 753 11.82 -17.03 8.17
N ILE A 754 11.72 -15.72 8.39
CA ILE A 754 11.09 -15.12 9.56
C ILE A 754 9.74 -14.55 9.12
N GLY A 755 8.67 -14.94 9.80
CA GLY A 755 7.34 -14.37 9.55
C GLY A 755 7.19 -12.99 10.15
N THR A 756 6.16 -12.28 9.75
CA THR A 756 5.86 -10.91 10.23
C THR A 756 5.64 -10.82 11.74
N GLY A 757 5.28 -11.91 12.40
CA GLY A 757 5.24 -12.02 13.87
C GLY A 757 6.61 -12.22 14.54
N GLY A 758 7.72 -12.23 13.79
CA GLY A 758 9.08 -12.41 14.30
C GLY A 758 9.46 -13.87 14.60
N GLY A 759 8.57 -14.83 14.38
CA GLY A 759 8.82 -16.26 14.52
C GLY A 759 9.21 -16.94 13.19
N PRO A 760 9.64 -18.23 13.24
CA PRO A 760 9.94 -18.98 12.02
C PRO A 760 8.72 -19.11 11.10
N ALA A 761 8.92 -18.90 9.79
CA ALA A 761 7.88 -18.99 8.74
C ALA A 761 8.16 -20.07 7.69
N GLY A 762 9.07 -20.99 7.98
CA GLY A 762 9.47 -22.05 7.05
C GLY A 762 10.88 -21.85 6.51
N GLU A 763 11.16 -22.52 5.41
CA GLU A 763 12.47 -22.49 4.73
C GLU A 763 12.26 -22.35 3.23
N ILE A 764 13.21 -21.75 2.54
CA ILE A 764 13.28 -21.63 1.09
C ILE A 764 14.63 -22.17 0.60
N GLU A 765 14.67 -22.81 -0.55
CA GLU A 765 15.94 -23.23 -1.17
C GLU A 765 16.64 -22.01 -1.77
N ALA A 766 17.90 -21.83 -1.46
CA ALA A 766 18.69 -20.68 -1.87
C ALA A 766 20.01 -21.10 -2.55
N LEU A 767 20.44 -20.32 -3.53
CA LEU A 767 21.75 -20.33 -4.13
C LEU A 767 22.36 -18.94 -3.99
N THR A 768 23.54 -18.87 -3.37
CA THR A 768 24.32 -17.63 -3.27
C THR A 768 25.58 -17.75 -4.11
N VAL A 769 25.81 -16.80 -5.02
CA VAL A 769 27.05 -16.66 -5.79
C VAL A 769 27.76 -15.41 -5.33
N ALA A 770 29.01 -15.56 -4.87
CA ALA A 770 29.79 -14.45 -4.29
C ALA A 770 31.21 -14.40 -4.83
N ASN A 771 31.84 -13.21 -4.87
CA ASN A 771 33.25 -13.07 -5.19
C ASN A 771 34.14 -13.67 -4.07
N GLU A 772 35.23 -14.35 -4.50
CA GLU A 772 36.23 -14.81 -3.58
C GLU A 772 37.20 -13.68 -3.25
N GLY A 773 37.17 -13.27 -1.97
CA GLY A 773 37.88 -12.10 -1.46
C GLY A 773 37.27 -10.76 -1.87
N PRO A 774 37.43 -9.70 -1.02
CA PRO A 774 36.82 -8.40 -1.26
C PRO A 774 37.33 -7.71 -2.55
N ARG A 775 36.42 -7.11 -3.34
CA ARG A 775 36.72 -6.42 -4.60
C ARG A 775 35.92 -5.11 -4.70
N GLU A 776 36.46 -4.11 -5.38
CA GLU A 776 35.75 -2.88 -5.67
C GLU A 776 34.73 -3.06 -6.83
N ARG A 777 34.98 -4.03 -7.74
CA ARG A 777 34.14 -4.32 -8.90
C ARG A 777 33.95 -5.81 -9.10
N MET A 778 32.76 -6.18 -9.54
CA MET A 778 32.42 -7.54 -9.93
C MET A 778 31.50 -7.49 -11.17
N VAL A 779 31.75 -8.40 -12.12
CA VAL A 779 30.82 -8.70 -13.21
C VAL A 779 30.43 -10.17 -13.11
N LEU A 780 29.14 -10.41 -12.95
CA LEU A 780 28.57 -11.76 -12.95
C LEU A 780 27.60 -11.93 -14.12
N VAL A 781 27.80 -12.97 -14.91
CA VAL A 781 26.85 -13.38 -15.96
C VAL A 781 26.19 -14.68 -15.51
N THR A 782 24.89 -14.67 -15.33
CA THR A 782 24.10 -15.87 -15.02
C THR A 782 23.23 -16.25 -16.20
N VAL A 783 23.43 -17.42 -16.76
CA VAL A 783 22.59 -17.97 -17.83
C VAL A 783 21.58 -18.93 -17.21
N LEU A 784 20.30 -18.66 -17.43
CA LEU A 784 19.16 -19.45 -17.01
C LEU A 784 18.57 -20.15 -18.25
N GLU A 785 18.54 -21.48 -18.25
CA GLU A 785 17.94 -22.28 -19.33
C GLU A 785 16.87 -23.19 -18.74
N ALA A 786 15.60 -22.91 -19.06
CA ALA A 786 14.48 -23.78 -18.68
C ALA A 786 14.26 -24.89 -19.71
N TYR A 787 13.78 -26.04 -19.24
CA TYR A 787 13.48 -27.19 -20.07
C TYR A 787 12.52 -28.15 -19.34
N PRO A 788 11.80 -29.06 -20.03
CA PRO A 788 10.95 -30.05 -19.38
C PRO A 788 11.73 -30.93 -18.39
N ALA A 789 11.15 -31.32 -17.25
CA ALA A 789 11.85 -32.05 -16.16
C ALA A 789 12.49 -33.38 -16.62
N GLY A 790 11.94 -34.04 -17.64
CA GLY A 790 12.51 -35.25 -18.25
C GLY A 790 13.57 -34.98 -19.31
N GLY A 791 13.82 -33.71 -19.64
CA GLY A 791 14.79 -33.25 -20.65
C GLY A 791 16.19 -33.01 -20.09
N THR A 792 17.01 -32.40 -20.91
CA THR A 792 18.37 -31.93 -20.55
C THR A 792 18.63 -30.56 -21.14
N ALA A 793 19.32 -29.72 -20.40
CA ALA A 793 19.79 -28.44 -20.88
C ALA A 793 20.72 -28.61 -22.10
N ALA A 794 20.48 -27.82 -23.12
CA ALA A 794 21.19 -27.91 -24.41
C ALA A 794 22.32 -26.90 -24.53
N LEU A 795 22.22 -25.74 -23.87
CA LEU A 795 23.16 -24.65 -23.97
C LEU A 795 24.50 -24.99 -23.27
N ARG A 796 25.57 -24.48 -23.81
CA ARG A 796 26.93 -24.52 -23.25
C ARG A 796 27.44 -23.07 -23.18
N PRO A 797 27.09 -22.31 -22.15
CA PRO A 797 27.53 -20.92 -22.04
C PRO A 797 29.01 -20.84 -21.68
N ARG A 798 29.71 -19.90 -22.33
CA ARG A 798 31.13 -19.59 -22.08
C ARG A 798 31.32 -18.07 -22.07
N LEU A 799 32.21 -17.59 -21.19
CA LEU A 799 32.61 -16.19 -21.12
C LEU A 799 34.04 -16.05 -21.63
N GLU A 800 34.22 -15.28 -22.71
CA GLU A 800 35.48 -15.11 -23.39
C GLU A 800 35.95 -13.65 -23.31
N ALA A 801 37.25 -13.40 -23.52
CA ALA A 801 37.76 -12.04 -23.71
C ALA A 801 37.45 -11.60 -25.17
N GLY A 802 36.89 -10.38 -25.33
CA GLY A 802 36.62 -9.76 -26.61
C GLY A 802 37.32 -8.40 -26.79
N GLU A 803 37.32 -7.86 -28.00
CA GLU A 803 37.77 -6.50 -28.24
C GLU A 803 36.86 -5.50 -27.53
N GLY A 804 37.40 -4.82 -26.47
CA GLY A 804 36.65 -3.82 -25.71
C GLY A 804 35.77 -4.33 -24.57
N GLY A 805 35.82 -5.64 -24.22
CA GLY A 805 35.01 -6.18 -23.12
C GLY A 805 35.01 -7.70 -23.01
N LEU A 806 33.85 -8.24 -22.69
CA LEU A 806 33.57 -9.65 -22.55
C LEU A 806 32.71 -10.12 -23.73
N VAL A 807 32.78 -11.39 -24.10
CA VAL A 807 31.86 -12.03 -25.03
C VAL A 807 31.26 -13.26 -24.37
N LEU A 808 29.93 -13.27 -24.28
CA LEU A 808 29.17 -14.45 -23.91
C LEU A 808 28.88 -15.27 -25.16
N ALA A 809 29.40 -16.50 -25.21
CA ALA A 809 29.07 -17.45 -26.25
C ALA A 809 28.09 -18.50 -25.70
N LEU A 810 26.96 -18.67 -26.39
CA LEU A 810 25.90 -19.64 -26.09
C LEU A 810 25.88 -20.71 -27.21
N ALA A 811 26.64 -21.78 -27.04
CA ALA A 811 26.64 -22.91 -27.98
C ALA A 811 25.45 -23.82 -27.63
N GLY A 812 24.62 -24.17 -28.66
CA GLY A 812 23.46 -25.03 -28.54
C GLY A 812 23.17 -25.83 -29.77
N ARG A 813 22.05 -26.59 -29.82
CA ARG A 813 21.68 -27.43 -30.98
C ARG A 813 21.46 -26.66 -32.27
N GLY A 814 21.12 -25.37 -32.18
CA GLY A 814 20.88 -24.46 -33.31
C GLY A 814 22.09 -23.67 -33.77
N GLY A 815 23.29 -23.96 -33.23
CA GLY A 815 24.50 -23.20 -33.50
C GLY A 815 25.00 -22.43 -32.27
N GLU A 816 25.92 -21.50 -32.48
CA GLU A 816 26.44 -20.63 -31.43
C GLU A 816 25.96 -19.19 -31.65
N ARG A 817 25.34 -18.60 -30.59
CA ARG A 817 25.04 -17.16 -30.52
C ARG A 817 26.11 -16.48 -29.65
N ARG A 818 26.54 -15.30 -30.06
CA ARG A 818 27.60 -14.56 -29.35
C ARG A 818 27.11 -13.16 -29.00
N PHE A 819 27.39 -12.74 -27.80
CA PHE A 819 26.97 -11.44 -27.27
C PHE A 819 28.17 -10.69 -26.71
N ALA A 820 28.45 -9.52 -27.27
CA ALA A 820 29.41 -8.60 -26.69
C ALA A 820 28.83 -7.95 -25.44
N LEU A 821 29.57 -8.00 -24.36
CA LEU A 821 29.22 -7.38 -23.08
C LEU A 821 30.20 -6.24 -22.81
N THR A 822 29.70 -5.03 -22.60
CA THR A 822 30.50 -3.83 -22.36
C THR A 822 30.22 -3.23 -20.97
N PRO A 823 30.59 -3.95 -19.89
CA PRO A 823 30.37 -3.48 -18.54
C PRO A 823 31.23 -2.25 -18.23
N PHE A 824 30.77 -1.41 -17.29
CA PHE A 824 31.47 -0.22 -16.78
C PHE A 824 31.88 0.82 -17.84
N ARG A 825 31.18 0.88 -18.96
CA ARG A 825 31.43 1.88 -19.99
C ARG A 825 31.26 3.29 -19.44
N ALA A 826 32.32 4.12 -19.52
CA ALA A 826 32.35 5.47 -18.97
C ALA A 826 32.02 6.55 -20.00
N ASP A 827 32.07 6.23 -21.30
CA ASP A 827 32.06 7.17 -22.40
C ASP A 827 30.78 7.01 -23.26
N ALA A 828 29.81 7.89 -23.04
CA ALA A 828 28.69 8.14 -23.91
C ALA A 828 27.79 6.91 -24.27
N GLY A 829 27.23 6.24 -23.28
CA GLY A 829 26.17 5.27 -23.53
C GLY A 829 25.96 4.28 -22.36
N LEU A 830 24.74 3.78 -22.23
CA LEU A 830 24.47 2.67 -21.33
C LEU A 830 25.32 1.46 -21.74
N PRO A 831 25.89 0.70 -20.77
CA PRO A 831 26.45 -0.61 -21.06
C PRO A 831 25.42 -1.45 -21.81
N ALA A 832 25.84 -2.31 -22.71
CA ALA A 832 24.91 -3.07 -23.53
C ALA A 832 25.32 -4.53 -23.63
N ILE A 833 24.32 -5.39 -23.80
CA ILE A 833 24.47 -6.73 -24.34
C ILE A 833 24.09 -6.66 -25.83
N GLU A 834 25.04 -6.84 -26.73
CA GLU A 834 24.82 -6.75 -28.16
C GLU A 834 25.18 -8.07 -28.84
N GLU A 835 24.26 -8.60 -29.65
CA GLU A 835 24.54 -9.78 -30.45
C GLU A 835 25.55 -9.43 -31.54
N VAL A 836 26.63 -10.19 -31.60
CA VAL A 836 27.67 -10.01 -32.62
C VAL A 836 27.57 -11.15 -33.65
N SER A 837 27.55 -10.77 -34.90
CA SER A 837 27.65 -11.77 -36.00
C SER A 837 28.96 -12.55 -35.86
N GLY A 838 28.87 -13.88 -35.82
CA GLY A 838 30.06 -14.73 -35.86
C GLY A 838 30.89 -14.37 -37.08
N SER A 839 32.13 -13.92 -36.92
CA SER A 839 33.09 -13.99 -38.03
C SER A 839 33.28 -15.46 -38.34
N GLU A 840 32.97 -15.87 -39.58
CA GLU A 840 33.33 -17.17 -40.17
C GLU A 840 34.79 -17.51 -39.94
#